data_fffd44393809129191c045c99f3e311f
#
_entry.id   fffd44393809129191c045c99f3e311f
#
_cell.length_a   1.000
_cell.length_b   1.000
_cell.length_c   1.000
_cell.angle_alpha   90.00
_cell.angle_beta   90.00
_cell.angle_gamma   90.00
#
_symmetry.space_group_name_H-M   'P 1'
#
loop_
_entity.id
_entity.type
_entity.pdbx_description
1 polymer ?
#
loop_
_entity_poly.entity_id
_entity_poly.type
_entity_poly.pdbx_seq_one_letter_code
_entity_poly.pdbx_strand_id
1 'polypeptide(L)'
;MALSGQQSLAELEVLCKQLYEGTDLAQRIQAEKVLLELINSRECLSQCQLLLEQGTTSYAQLLAATCLSKLVCKTPPLPVQQRMDIRNYILNYVASRPKLALFVIQALVQVIAKITKLGWFDVQKDQLIFRDIIADVKKFLQGTVDHCIIGVMILSELTQEMNFVDYSRPSSKHRKIATSFRDTTLKEILVLACSLLKEMLAKPLNLQDQQQQNLAMHLLKLVLNCLNYDFIGSSADESADDLCTVQIPTNWRSIFLEPETLDLFFDLYHSLPPMLSQLALSCLVQFASTRRSLFSNPERAKYLGNLIKGVKRILENPQGLSDPGNYHEFCRFLARLKTNYQLGELVVVKDYPEVIRLIASFTITSLQHWEFAPNSVHYLLTLWQRMVASVPFVKSSEPHLLDTYAPEITKAYITSRLESVPLVIRDGLDDPLDDTATVFQQLEQLCTVSRCEYEKTCVLLVQLFDQNAQSYQKLLQSSSRNPLAISIQEGRLAWLVYLVGTVVGGRLTYTSTDEHDAMDGELSCRVFQLISLMDAQLPRSSNEKVEFAVLWFLDQFRKTYVGDQLQRTSKVYARMSEVLGITDDNQVLETFMAKIVTNLKYWGQCEAVISRTLQFLNDLSVGYILLKKLLKIDAVKFMLQNHTSKYFPFLGVNDNYGLSDLRCRTTFYTALTRLLMVDLGEDEDEFENFMLPLTVSFETLGQIFNSSFKQEETKYFQKTQAEIQRIICQLHICIKFVRMLIGLARDLRGIAFALNTKTSYTMLFDWIYPSYLPILQTAVELWYREPACTTPILKLMAEMMQNRSQRLNFDVSSPNGILLFREASKMICTYGNQILSLGTLSKDQVYPLKLKGISICYSALKSALCGNYVSFGVFKLYGDNHFDNVLQAFVKMLLSVSHSDLLQYRKLSQSYYPLLECLAQDHISFITSLEPHVLMYMLTSISEGLTALEGHTAYARGLQT
;
A
#
# COMPACT_ATOMS: atom_id res chain seq x y z
N MET A 1 7.58 -17.90 42.95
CA MET A 1 7.18 -19.12 43.67
C MET A 1 7.04 -20.23 42.66
N ALA A 2 7.87 -21.27 42.74
CA ALA A 2 7.74 -22.43 41.86
C ALA A 2 6.38 -23.09 42.17
N LEU A 3 5.56 -23.28 41.13
CA LEU A 3 4.34 -24.06 41.19
C LEU A 3 4.67 -25.50 41.54
N SER A 4 4.74 -25.79 42.84
CA SER A 4 4.87 -27.17 43.38
C SER A 4 3.49 -27.82 43.28
N GLY A 5 3.36 -28.85 42.53
CA GLY A 5 2.38 -29.92 42.52
C GLY A 5 0.91 -29.50 42.68
N GLN A 6 0.10 -29.87 41.70
CA GLN A 6 -1.37 -29.81 41.73
C GLN A 6 -2.01 -28.43 42.14
N GLN A 7 -1.90 -27.48 41.24
CA GLN A 7 -2.90 -26.41 41.26
C GLN A 7 -4.30 -27.02 41.12
N SER A 8 -5.20 -26.63 41.97
CA SER A 8 -6.57 -27.15 41.92
C SER A 8 -7.18 -26.75 40.55
N LEU A 9 -7.98 -27.61 39.95
CA LEU A 9 -8.72 -27.34 38.72
C LEU A 9 -9.47 -26.00 38.80
N ALA A 10 -10.01 -25.70 39.98
CA ALA A 10 -10.71 -24.44 40.23
C ALA A 10 -9.84 -23.18 40.09
N GLU A 11 -8.55 -23.25 40.48
CA GLU A 11 -7.63 -22.13 40.36
C GLU A 11 -7.27 -21.90 38.86
N LEU A 12 -7.09 -22.97 38.09
CA LEU A 12 -6.86 -22.90 36.65
C LEU A 12 -8.06 -22.32 35.90
N GLU A 13 -9.29 -22.69 36.30
CA GLU A 13 -10.51 -22.14 35.71
C GLU A 13 -10.69 -20.66 36.03
N VAL A 14 -10.35 -20.20 37.22
CA VAL A 14 -10.35 -18.77 37.58
C VAL A 14 -9.34 -18.01 36.73
N LEU A 15 -8.14 -18.54 36.57
CA LEU A 15 -7.12 -17.91 35.69
C LEU A 15 -7.56 -17.87 34.21
N CYS A 16 -8.21 -18.91 33.71
CA CYS A 16 -8.79 -18.92 32.37
C CYS A 16 -9.86 -17.82 32.22
N LYS A 17 -10.73 -17.70 33.21
CA LYS A 17 -11.77 -16.66 33.16
C LYS A 17 -11.15 -15.24 33.21
N GLN A 18 -10.14 -15.03 34.04
CA GLN A 18 -9.42 -13.76 34.10
C GLN A 18 -8.74 -13.43 32.77
N LEU A 19 -8.14 -14.44 32.08
CA LEU A 19 -7.46 -14.25 30.83
C LEU A 19 -8.43 -13.91 29.67
N TYR A 20 -9.54 -14.62 29.56
CA TYR A 20 -10.42 -14.54 28.38
C TYR A 20 -11.62 -13.58 28.57
N GLU A 21 -12.08 -13.37 29.78
CA GLU A 21 -13.22 -12.49 30.11
C GLU A 21 -12.85 -11.25 30.94
N GLY A 22 -11.61 -11.21 31.48
CA GLY A 22 -11.16 -10.10 32.34
C GLY A 22 -11.07 -8.78 31.57
N THR A 23 -11.62 -7.73 32.14
CA THR A 23 -11.54 -6.35 31.65
C THR A 23 -10.29 -5.61 32.13
N ASP A 24 -9.68 -6.05 33.22
CA ASP A 24 -8.47 -5.46 33.78
C ASP A 24 -7.23 -6.02 33.11
N LEU A 25 -6.49 -5.13 32.44
CA LEU A 25 -5.27 -5.47 31.71
C LEU A 25 -4.19 -6.08 32.63
N ALA A 26 -4.05 -5.58 33.86
CA ALA A 26 -3.01 -6.08 34.78
C ALA A 26 -3.31 -7.53 35.22
N GLN A 27 -4.57 -7.85 35.50
CA GLN A 27 -5.01 -9.20 35.87
C GLN A 27 -4.85 -10.16 34.68
N ARG A 28 -5.16 -9.71 33.47
CA ARG A 28 -4.96 -10.51 32.23
C ARG A 28 -3.49 -10.85 32.02
N ILE A 29 -2.59 -9.87 32.12
CA ILE A 29 -1.13 -10.08 31.98
C ILE A 29 -0.62 -11.05 33.04
N GLN A 30 -1.07 -10.93 34.27
CA GLN A 30 -0.68 -11.83 35.36
C GLN A 30 -1.19 -13.26 35.13
N ALA A 31 -2.43 -13.42 34.71
CA ALA A 31 -3.02 -14.72 34.37
C ALA A 31 -2.28 -15.36 33.17
N GLU A 32 -1.99 -14.59 32.14
CA GLU A 32 -1.21 -15.05 30.98
C GLU A 32 0.16 -15.56 31.40
N LYS A 33 0.87 -14.83 32.25
CA LYS A 33 2.19 -15.24 32.75
C LYS A 33 2.16 -16.58 33.48
N VAL A 34 1.19 -16.76 34.39
CA VAL A 34 1.01 -18.01 35.16
C VAL A 34 0.67 -19.18 34.23
N LEU A 35 -0.22 -18.94 33.25
CA LEU A 35 -0.64 -19.96 32.28
C LEU A 35 0.47 -20.30 31.28
N LEU A 36 1.37 -19.36 30.95
CA LEU A 36 2.56 -19.65 30.15
C LEU A 36 3.57 -20.56 30.90
N GLU A 37 3.67 -20.45 32.22
CA GLU A 37 4.51 -21.34 33.01
C GLU A 37 3.98 -22.78 33.00
N LEU A 38 2.66 -22.97 32.90
CA LEU A 38 2.00 -24.28 32.76
C LEU A 38 2.53 -25.07 31.56
N ILE A 39 2.71 -24.39 30.42
CA ILE A 39 3.19 -25.01 29.17
C ILE A 39 4.60 -25.58 29.33
N ASN A 40 5.40 -25.02 30.20
CA ASN A 40 6.76 -25.45 30.46
C ASN A 40 6.87 -26.48 31.60
N SER A 41 5.76 -26.74 32.29
CA SER A 41 5.69 -27.75 33.34
C SER A 41 5.82 -29.17 32.78
N ARG A 42 6.45 -30.08 33.56
CA ARG A 42 6.49 -31.52 33.24
C ARG A 42 5.09 -32.17 33.31
N GLU A 43 4.20 -31.61 34.06
CA GLU A 43 2.84 -32.09 34.26
C GLU A 43 1.82 -31.49 33.26
N CYS A 44 2.30 -30.73 32.27
CA CYS A 44 1.44 -30.04 31.32
C CYS A 44 0.42 -30.96 30.64
N LEU A 45 0.86 -32.16 30.24
CA LEU A 45 -0.02 -33.11 29.54
C LEU A 45 -1.14 -33.63 30.45
N SER A 46 -0.82 -33.99 31.68
CA SER A 46 -1.81 -34.50 32.67
C SER A 46 -2.80 -33.39 33.08
N GLN A 47 -2.30 -32.16 33.19
CA GLN A 47 -3.16 -31.01 33.50
C GLN A 47 -4.07 -30.65 32.32
N CYS A 48 -3.59 -30.73 31.09
CA CYS A 48 -4.44 -30.58 29.90
C CYS A 48 -5.54 -31.64 29.85
N GLN A 49 -5.23 -32.89 30.15
CA GLN A 49 -6.20 -33.97 30.21
C GLN A 49 -7.26 -33.69 31.30
N LEU A 50 -6.84 -33.27 32.49
CA LEU A 50 -7.73 -32.92 33.60
C LEU A 50 -8.67 -31.77 33.22
N LEU A 51 -8.14 -30.72 32.60
CA LEU A 51 -8.93 -29.58 32.09
C LEU A 51 -9.96 -29.99 31.03
N LEU A 52 -9.61 -30.91 30.14
CA LEU A 52 -10.54 -31.42 29.12
C LEU A 52 -11.62 -32.31 29.71
N GLU A 53 -11.28 -33.20 30.66
CA GLU A 53 -12.22 -34.17 31.22
C GLU A 53 -13.14 -33.59 32.32
N GLN A 54 -12.61 -32.71 33.17
CA GLN A 54 -13.28 -32.20 34.36
C GLN A 54 -13.51 -30.70 34.31
N GLY A 55 -12.95 -29.97 33.36
CA GLY A 55 -13.14 -28.54 33.22
C GLY A 55 -14.61 -28.18 32.93
N THR A 56 -15.15 -27.24 33.67
CA THR A 56 -16.57 -26.85 33.60
C THR A 56 -16.82 -25.77 32.56
N THR A 57 -15.76 -25.07 32.14
CA THR A 57 -15.85 -23.93 31.18
C THR A 57 -15.22 -24.25 29.84
N SER A 58 -15.83 -23.70 28.80
CA SER A 58 -15.25 -23.82 27.44
C SER A 58 -13.86 -23.15 27.32
N TYR A 59 -13.55 -22.17 28.17
CA TYR A 59 -12.25 -21.52 28.18
C TYR A 59 -11.16 -22.38 28.80
N ALA A 60 -11.49 -23.22 29.78
CA ALA A 60 -10.58 -24.20 30.33
C ALA A 60 -10.20 -25.26 29.28
N GLN A 61 -11.20 -25.71 28.51
CA GLN A 61 -10.99 -26.64 27.39
C GLN A 61 -10.17 -26.00 26.26
N LEU A 62 -10.40 -24.71 25.95
CA LEU A 62 -9.60 -23.95 24.97
C LEU A 62 -8.15 -23.80 25.43
N LEU A 63 -7.91 -23.51 26.71
CA LEU A 63 -6.58 -23.44 27.26
C LEU A 63 -5.85 -24.79 27.11
N ALA A 64 -6.50 -25.89 27.44
CA ALA A 64 -5.93 -27.24 27.27
C ALA A 64 -5.52 -27.50 25.81
N ALA A 65 -6.41 -27.17 24.87
CA ALA A 65 -6.13 -27.29 23.43
C ALA A 65 -4.92 -26.42 22.99
N THR A 66 -4.85 -25.18 23.50
CA THR A 66 -3.76 -24.25 23.22
C THR A 66 -2.44 -24.75 23.79
N CYS A 67 -2.44 -25.28 25.01
CA CYS A 67 -1.25 -25.89 25.65
C CYS A 67 -0.78 -27.11 24.87
N LEU A 68 -1.68 -28.00 24.45
CA LEU A 68 -1.37 -29.16 23.62
C LEU A 68 -0.79 -28.75 22.28
N SER A 69 -1.36 -27.72 21.62
CA SER A 69 -0.84 -27.18 20.37
C SER A 69 0.60 -26.69 20.50
N LYS A 70 0.92 -25.95 21.58
CA LYS A 70 2.28 -25.47 21.84
C LYS A 70 3.22 -26.61 22.22
N LEU A 71 2.75 -27.58 23.00
CA LEU A 71 3.54 -28.74 23.42
C LEU A 71 3.97 -29.60 22.23
N VAL A 72 3.06 -29.85 21.29
CA VAL A 72 3.34 -30.62 20.08
C VAL A 72 4.35 -29.91 19.17
N CYS A 73 4.37 -28.61 19.20
CA CYS A 73 5.29 -27.80 18.36
C CYS A 73 6.68 -27.59 18.98
N LYS A 74 6.94 -28.05 20.22
CA LYS A 74 8.25 -27.88 20.89
C LYS A 74 9.40 -28.55 20.11
N THR A 75 10.57 -27.99 20.26
CA THR A 75 11.85 -28.56 19.83
C THR A 75 12.71 -28.88 21.05
N PRO A 76 13.20 -30.11 21.21
CA PRO A 76 13.00 -31.28 20.35
C PRO A 76 11.55 -31.80 20.35
N PRO A 77 11.11 -32.47 19.27
CA PRO A 77 9.73 -32.97 19.16
C PRO A 77 9.44 -34.08 20.18
N LEU A 78 8.19 -34.17 20.60
CA LEU A 78 7.72 -35.28 21.44
C LEU A 78 7.97 -36.64 20.77
N PRO A 79 8.20 -37.72 21.55
CA PRO A 79 8.26 -39.05 21.03
C PRO A 79 7.05 -39.42 20.17
N VAL A 80 7.27 -40.20 19.11
CA VAL A 80 6.21 -40.60 18.16
C VAL A 80 5.01 -41.21 18.87
N GLN A 81 5.26 -42.11 19.86
CA GLN A 81 4.18 -42.74 20.61
C GLN A 81 3.32 -41.72 21.37
N GLN A 82 3.93 -40.74 22.05
CA GLN A 82 3.19 -39.72 22.76
C GLN A 82 2.33 -38.85 21.81
N ARG A 83 2.86 -38.54 20.62
CA ARG A 83 2.09 -37.80 19.61
C ARG A 83 0.90 -38.62 19.11
N MET A 84 1.05 -39.92 18.93
CA MET A 84 -0.03 -40.85 18.62
C MET A 84 -1.09 -40.87 19.72
N ASP A 85 -0.66 -41.00 20.96
CA ASP A 85 -1.53 -41.09 22.13
C ASP A 85 -2.37 -39.78 22.26
N ILE A 86 -1.74 -38.61 22.12
CA ILE A 86 -2.40 -37.34 22.12
C ILE A 86 -3.42 -37.22 20.96
N ARG A 87 -3.03 -37.58 19.74
CA ARG A 87 -3.93 -37.58 18.58
C ARG A 87 -5.14 -38.48 18.79
N ASN A 88 -4.93 -39.71 19.19
CA ASN A 88 -6.00 -40.68 19.41
C ASN A 88 -6.93 -40.25 20.58
N TYR A 89 -6.35 -39.69 21.64
CA TYR A 89 -7.14 -39.12 22.74
C TYR A 89 -8.05 -37.99 22.26
N ILE A 90 -7.50 -37.03 21.51
CA ILE A 90 -8.30 -35.90 21.00
C ILE A 90 -9.40 -36.39 20.04
N LEU A 91 -9.09 -37.32 19.12
CA LEU A 91 -10.09 -37.90 18.22
C LEU A 91 -11.24 -38.54 18.97
N ASN A 92 -10.93 -39.35 20.01
CA ASN A 92 -11.96 -39.98 20.85
C ASN A 92 -12.72 -38.96 21.69
N TYR A 93 -12.02 -37.92 22.20
CA TYR A 93 -12.61 -36.87 23.00
C TYR A 93 -13.67 -36.08 22.21
N VAL A 94 -13.33 -35.60 20.99
CA VAL A 94 -14.29 -34.88 20.15
C VAL A 94 -15.40 -35.79 19.60
N ALA A 95 -15.12 -37.07 19.37
CA ALA A 95 -16.14 -38.04 18.96
C ALA A 95 -17.15 -38.32 20.08
N SER A 96 -16.73 -38.35 21.34
CA SER A 96 -17.64 -38.57 22.48
C SER A 96 -18.42 -37.32 22.90
N ARG A 97 -17.97 -36.14 22.46
CA ARG A 97 -18.55 -34.83 22.84
C ARG A 97 -18.80 -33.93 21.62
N PRO A 98 -19.71 -34.29 20.70
CA PRO A 98 -19.91 -33.56 19.43
C PRO A 98 -20.56 -32.17 19.62
N LYS A 99 -21.09 -31.87 20.80
CA LYS A 99 -21.75 -30.58 21.11
C LYS A 99 -20.87 -29.58 21.88
N LEU A 100 -19.55 -29.78 21.89
CA LEU A 100 -18.62 -28.77 22.42
C LEU A 100 -18.76 -27.44 21.68
N ALA A 101 -18.34 -26.35 22.32
CA ALA A 101 -18.26 -25.04 21.68
C ALA A 101 -17.35 -25.12 20.43
N LEU A 102 -17.81 -24.56 19.30
CA LEU A 102 -17.11 -24.66 18.03
C LEU A 102 -15.64 -24.20 18.08
N PHE A 103 -15.36 -23.15 18.84
CA PHE A 103 -13.98 -22.66 18.98
C PHE A 103 -13.06 -23.63 19.75
N VAL A 104 -13.64 -24.46 20.65
CA VAL A 104 -12.91 -25.52 21.34
C VAL A 104 -12.62 -26.68 20.37
N ILE A 105 -13.64 -27.10 19.60
CA ILE A 105 -13.47 -28.09 18.55
C ILE A 105 -12.40 -27.64 17.56
N GLN A 106 -12.45 -26.39 17.09
CA GLN A 106 -11.48 -25.80 16.19
C GLN A 106 -10.05 -25.88 16.75
N ALA A 107 -9.86 -25.52 18.02
CA ALA A 107 -8.54 -25.58 18.66
C ALA A 107 -8.01 -27.02 18.79
N LEU A 108 -8.88 -27.98 19.14
CA LEU A 108 -8.50 -29.40 19.25
C LEU A 108 -8.18 -30.03 17.88
N VAL A 109 -8.96 -29.72 16.88
CA VAL A 109 -8.76 -30.17 15.49
C VAL A 109 -7.44 -29.62 14.93
N GLN A 110 -7.09 -28.39 15.30
CA GLN A 110 -5.80 -27.80 14.91
C GLN A 110 -4.63 -28.58 15.52
N VAL A 111 -4.74 -29.10 16.75
CA VAL A 111 -3.72 -29.97 17.34
C VAL A 111 -3.54 -31.25 16.52
N ILE A 112 -4.64 -31.88 16.11
CA ILE A 112 -4.62 -33.06 15.23
C ILE A 112 -3.91 -32.75 13.91
N ALA A 113 -4.23 -31.63 13.27
CA ALA A 113 -3.61 -31.20 12.02
C ALA A 113 -2.10 -30.99 12.16
N LYS A 114 -1.65 -30.34 13.24
CA LYS A 114 -0.23 -30.13 13.55
C LYS A 114 0.52 -31.43 13.81
N ILE A 115 -0.05 -32.34 14.61
CA ILE A 115 0.54 -33.66 14.84
C ILE A 115 0.71 -34.40 13.51
N THR A 116 -0.32 -34.39 12.68
CA THR A 116 -0.32 -35.07 11.37
C THR A 116 0.74 -34.49 10.45
N LYS A 117 0.86 -33.17 10.36
CA LYS A 117 1.90 -32.50 9.55
C LYS A 117 3.29 -32.81 10.03
N LEU A 118 3.54 -32.67 11.33
CA LEU A 118 4.86 -32.86 11.92
C LEU A 118 5.34 -34.32 11.84
N GLY A 119 4.39 -35.27 11.92
CA GLY A 119 4.63 -36.68 11.81
C GLY A 119 4.44 -37.31 10.41
N TRP A 120 4.25 -36.48 9.36
CA TRP A 120 3.83 -36.92 8.01
C TRP A 120 4.71 -38.03 7.42
N PHE A 121 6.01 -38.06 7.76
CA PHE A 121 7.00 -39.07 7.34
C PHE A 121 7.42 -40.02 8.46
N ASP A 122 6.77 -39.99 9.63
CA ASP A 122 7.10 -40.87 10.71
C ASP A 122 6.59 -42.29 10.41
N VAL A 123 7.50 -43.27 10.55
CA VAL A 123 7.27 -44.70 10.27
C VAL A 123 7.31 -45.47 11.55
N GLN A 124 6.37 -46.39 11.76
CA GLN A 124 6.39 -47.40 12.79
C GLN A 124 5.96 -48.74 12.19
N LYS A 125 6.77 -49.78 12.36
CA LYS A 125 6.54 -51.09 11.76
C LYS A 125 6.30 -51.05 10.24
N ASP A 126 7.12 -50.27 9.52
CA ASP A 126 7.06 -50.04 8.08
C ASP A 126 5.79 -49.38 7.56
N GLN A 127 4.98 -48.79 8.44
CA GLN A 127 3.76 -48.02 8.08
C GLN A 127 3.91 -46.57 8.45
N LEU A 128 3.39 -45.69 7.59
CA LEU A 128 3.31 -44.23 7.79
C LEU A 128 2.06 -43.90 8.66
N ILE A 129 2.28 -43.77 9.95
CA ILE A 129 1.27 -43.84 11.02
C ILE A 129 0.28 -42.67 11.02
N PHE A 130 0.68 -41.49 10.52
CA PHE A 130 -0.16 -40.30 10.57
C PHE A 130 -0.92 -40.02 9.26
N ARG A 131 -0.72 -40.83 8.22
CA ARG A 131 -1.36 -40.58 6.90
C ARG A 131 -2.79 -41.09 6.79
N ASP A 132 -3.22 -42.01 7.65
CA ASP A 132 -4.57 -42.59 7.57
C ASP A 132 -5.67 -41.72 8.17
N ILE A 133 -5.46 -40.41 8.19
CA ILE A 133 -6.41 -39.43 8.75
C ILE A 133 -7.78 -39.49 8.03
N ILE A 134 -7.81 -39.80 6.72
CA ILE A 134 -9.06 -39.92 5.98
C ILE A 134 -9.88 -41.11 6.48
N ALA A 135 -9.25 -42.23 6.82
CA ALA A 135 -9.94 -43.40 7.39
C ALA A 135 -10.57 -43.06 8.74
N ASP A 136 -9.86 -42.27 9.60
CA ASP A 136 -10.43 -41.81 10.86
C ASP A 136 -11.61 -40.84 10.64
N VAL A 137 -11.50 -39.92 9.69
CA VAL A 137 -12.57 -38.97 9.35
C VAL A 137 -13.81 -39.69 8.79
N LYS A 138 -13.64 -40.75 7.98
CA LYS A 138 -14.78 -41.56 7.46
C LYS A 138 -15.63 -42.12 8.59
N LYS A 139 -15.07 -42.43 9.76
CA LYS A 139 -15.87 -42.83 10.94
C LYS A 139 -16.74 -41.68 11.46
N PHE A 140 -16.26 -40.46 11.45
CA PHE A 140 -17.06 -39.29 11.82
C PHE A 140 -18.19 -39.02 10.83
N LEU A 141 -17.97 -39.25 9.53
CA LEU A 141 -18.97 -39.03 8.50
C LEU A 141 -20.14 -40.03 8.53
N GLN A 142 -19.95 -41.14 9.22
CA GLN A 142 -21.01 -42.14 9.46
C GLN A 142 -21.90 -41.82 10.69
N GLY A 143 -21.54 -40.81 11.45
CA GLY A 143 -22.22 -40.38 12.68
C GLY A 143 -23.37 -39.41 12.46
N THR A 144 -23.66 -38.62 13.48
CA THR A 144 -24.66 -37.52 13.38
C THR A 144 -24.10 -36.34 12.57
N VAL A 145 -24.97 -35.35 12.28
CA VAL A 145 -24.56 -34.14 11.56
C VAL A 145 -23.40 -33.42 12.30
N ASP A 146 -23.46 -33.37 13.64
CA ASP A 146 -22.38 -32.77 14.44
C ASP A 146 -21.05 -33.52 14.26
N HIS A 147 -21.07 -34.86 14.19
CA HIS A 147 -19.88 -35.62 13.87
C HIS A 147 -19.37 -35.36 12.44
N CYS A 148 -20.29 -35.27 11.47
CA CYS A 148 -19.91 -34.90 10.10
C CYS A 148 -19.20 -33.54 10.05
N ILE A 149 -19.72 -32.54 10.77
CA ILE A 149 -19.10 -31.21 10.87
C ILE A 149 -17.67 -31.33 11.43
N ILE A 150 -17.48 -32.09 12.52
CA ILE A 150 -16.15 -32.31 13.11
C ILE A 150 -15.20 -32.99 12.10
N GLY A 151 -15.66 -34.02 11.40
CA GLY A 151 -14.87 -34.69 10.37
C GLY A 151 -14.41 -33.74 9.25
N VAL A 152 -15.34 -32.91 8.77
CA VAL A 152 -15.03 -31.89 7.74
C VAL A 152 -14.07 -30.82 8.28
N MET A 153 -14.23 -30.39 9.54
CA MET A 153 -13.31 -29.45 10.19
C MET A 153 -11.88 -30.03 10.30
N ILE A 154 -11.77 -31.33 10.62
CA ILE A 154 -10.44 -32.01 10.67
C ILE A 154 -9.75 -31.91 9.29
N LEU A 155 -10.45 -32.21 8.20
CA LEU A 155 -9.90 -32.13 6.84
C LEU A 155 -9.57 -30.70 6.42
N SER A 156 -10.42 -29.75 6.79
CA SER A 156 -10.21 -28.35 6.48
C SER A 156 -8.98 -27.78 7.19
N GLU A 157 -8.84 -28.02 8.49
CA GLU A 157 -7.67 -27.62 9.26
C GLU A 157 -6.39 -28.32 8.80
N LEU A 158 -6.48 -29.60 8.48
CA LEU A 158 -5.34 -30.33 7.93
C LEU A 158 -4.87 -29.73 6.61
N THR A 159 -5.79 -29.40 5.69
CA THR A 159 -5.46 -28.79 4.41
C THR A 159 -4.82 -27.43 4.60
N GLN A 160 -5.34 -26.59 5.49
CA GLN A 160 -4.77 -25.30 5.83
C GLN A 160 -3.38 -25.42 6.47
N GLU A 161 -3.22 -26.33 7.45
CA GLU A 161 -1.95 -26.55 8.13
C GLU A 161 -0.88 -27.07 7.17
N MET A 162 -1.22 -27.97 6.24
CA MET A 162 -0.31 -28.48 5.22
C MET A 162 0.14 -27.39 4.22
N ASN A 163 -0.72 -26.41 3.98
CA ASN A 163 -0.43 -25.27 3.12
C ASN A 163 0.34 -24.14 3.85
N PHE A 164 0.22 -24.04 5.17
CA PHE A 164 0.84 -23.00 5.98
C PHE A 164 2.35 -23.21 6.10
N VAL A 165 3.13 -22.18 5.74
CA VAL A 165 4.59 -22.17 5.88
C VAL A 165 4.98 -21.69 7.27
N ASP A 166 5.55 -22.58 8.08
CA ASP A 166 6.16 -22.23 9.36
C ASP A 166 7.61 -21.81 9.12
N TYR A 167 7.87 -20.51 9.09
CA TYR A 167 9.20 -19.95 8.87
C TYR A 167 10.22 -20.23 9.99
N SER A 168 9.75 -20.69 11.15
CA SER A 168 10.65 -21.17 12.23
C SER A 168 11.31 -22.51 11.92
N ARG A 169 10.92 -23.18 10.82
CA ARG A 169 11.37 -24.52 10.42
C ARG A 169 11.96 -24.51 9.01
N PRO A 170 12.85 -25.48 8.68
CA PRO A 170 13.43 -25.56 7.34
C PRO A 170 12.35 -25.64 6.25
N SER A 171 12.34 -24.70 5.32
CA SER A 171 11.37 -24.62 4.22
C SER A 171 11.40 -25.86 3.32
N SER A 172 12.56 -26.52 3.19
CA SER A 172 12.70 -27.76 2.43
C SER A 172 11.89 -28.91 3.01
N LYS A 173 11.81 -29.01 4.35
CA LYS A 173 10.98 -30.02 5.02
C LYS A 173 9.49 -29.76 4.81
N HIS A 174 9.08 -28.48 4.94
CA HIS A 174 7.70 -28.08 4.66
C HIS A 174 7.31 -28.44 3.22
N ARG A 175 8.12 -28.06 2.23
CA ARG A 175 7.86 -28.38 0.82
C ARG A 175 7.68 -29.87 0.55
N LYS A 176 8.53 -30.70 1.13
CA LYS A 176 8.41 -32.17 1.00
C LYS A 176 7.08 -32.68 1.56
N ILE A 177 6.66 -32.19 2.72
CA ILE A 177 5.38 -32.57 3.34
C ILE A 177 4.22 -32.07 2.47
N ALA A 178 4.21 -30.79 2.12
CA ALA A 178 3.14 -30.18 1.33
C ALA A 178 2.99 -30.85 -0.05
N THR A 179 4.09 -31.14 -0.74
CA THR A 179 4.08 -31.83 -2.04
C THR A 179 3.56 -33.27 -1.87
N SER A 180 4.02 -33.99 -0.86
CA SER A 180 3.55 -35.36 -0.60
C SER A 180 2.07 -35.40 -0.28
N PHE A 181 1.55 -34.48 0.54
CA PHE A 181 0.14 -34.36 0.86
C PHE A 181 -0.71 -34.02 -0.38
N ARG A 182 -0.25 -33.05 -1.19
CA ARG A 182 -0.88 -32.70 -2.47
C ARG A 182 -1.05 -33.92 -3.37
N ASP A 183 0.01 -34.74 -3.51
CA ASP A 183 0.05 -35.82 -4.49
C ASP A 183 -0.69 -37.10 -4.02
N THR A 184 -0.80 -37.31 -2.70
CA THR A 184 -1.38 -38.54 -2.15
C THR A 184 -2.80 -38.38 -1.60
N THR A 185 -3.12 -37.24 -1.00
CA THR A 185 -4.28 -37.10 -0.10
C THR A 185 -5.26 -36.00 -0.54
N LEU A 186 -4.76 -34.88 -1.02
CA LEU A 186 -5.57 -33.68 -1.28
C LEU A 186 -6.70 -33.90 -2.30
N LYS A 187 -6.41 -34.70 -3.36
CA LYS A 187 -7.43 -35.08 -4.37
C LYS A 187 -8.60 -35.84 -3.76
N GLU A 188 -8.31 -36.82 -2.88
CA GLU A 188 -9.34 -37.62 -2.22
C GLU A 188 -10.23 -36.76 -1.33
N ILE A 189 -9.63 -35.78 -0.62
CA ILE A 189 -10.36 -34.81 0.20
C ILE A 189 -11.35 -33.99 -0.65
N LEU A 190 -10.90 -33.47 -1.80
CA LEU A 190 -11.78 -32.70 -2.71
C LEU A 190 -12.94 -33.56 -3.22
N VAL A 191 -12.66 -34.77 -3.68
CA VAL A 191 -13.69 -35.68 -4.17
C VAL A 191 -14.71 -36.02 -3.09
N LEU A 192 -14.24 -36.30 -1.86
CA LEU A 192 -15.08 -36.55 -0.71
C LEU A 192 -15.98 -35.37 -0.38
N ALA A 193 -15.42 -34.15 -0.34
CA ALA A 193 -16.20 -32.96 -0.09
C ALA A 193 -17.27 -32.68 -1.15
N CYS A 194 -16.94 -32.85 -2.45
CA CYS A 194 -17.90 -32.73 -3.54
C CYS A 194 -19.00 -33.80 -3.48
N SER A 195 -18.67 -35.06 -3.11
CA SER A 195 -19.65 -36.12 -2.94
C SER A 195 -20.63 -35.81 -1.82
N LEU A 196 -20.15 -35.32 -0.68
CA LEU A 196 -21.02 -34.94 0.44
C LEU A 196 -21.90 -33.73 0.12
N LEU A 197 -21.38 -32.74 -0.61
CA LEU A 197 -22.21 -31.63 -1.11
C LEU A 197 -23.30 -32.11 -2.09
N LYS A 198 -23.00 -33.06 -2.97
CA LYS A 198 -23.93 -33.66 -3.89
C LYS A 198 -25.04 -34.44 -3.17
N GLU A 199 -24.67 -35.22 -2.15
CA GLU A 199 -25.63 -35.94 -1.30
C GLU A 199 -26.51 -34.98 -0.50
N MET A 200 -25.98 -33.90 0.00
CA MET A 200 -26.73 -32.88 0.70
C MET A 200 -27.72 -32.17 -0.21
N LEU A 201 -27.34 -31.85 -1.44
CA LEU A 201 -28.22 -31.21 -2.43
C LEU A 201 -29.35 -32.14 -2.92
N ALA A 202 -29.09 -33.44 -2.96
CA ALA A 202 -30.08 -34.47 -3.34
C ALA A 202 -31.21 -34.66 -2.32
N LYS A 203 -31.01 -34.24 -1.08
CA LYS A 203 -32.05 -34.26 -0.01
C LYS A 203 -32.76 -32.91 0.04
N PRO A 204 -34.06 -32.87 0.43
CA PRO A 204 -34.73 -31.59 0.61
C PRO A 204 -33.98 -30.77 1.71
N LEU A 205 -33.33 -29.70 1.29
CA LEU A 205 -32.61 -28.79 2.18
C LEU A 205 -33.58 -28.05 3.11
N ASN A 206 -33.56 -28.36 4.38
CA ASN A 206 -34.22 -27.53 5.36
C ASN A 206 -33.34 -26.29 5.64
N LEU A 207 -33.61 -25.21 4.91
CA LEU A 207 -32.88 -23.97 5.02
C LEU A 207 -32.99 -23.28 6.40
N GLN A 208 -33.87 -23.75 7.26
CA GLN A 208 -33.98 -23.25 8.65
C GLN A 208 -33.18 -24.10 9.63
N ASP A 209 -32.63 -25.23 9.22
CA ASP A 209 -31.80 -26.07 10.06
C ASP A 209 -30.36 -25.54 10.11
N GLN A 210 -30.02 -24.93 11.22
CA GLN A 210 -28.70 -24.36 11.46
C GLN A 210 -27.58 -25.41 11.33
N GLN A 211 -27.80 -26.64 11.69
CA GLN A 211 -26.81 -27.70 11.59
C GLN A 211 -26.49 -28.06 10.12
N GLN A 212 -27.49 -28.12 9.27
CA GLN A 212 -27.29 -28.34 7.82
C GLN A 212 -26.56 -27.14 7.18
N GLN A 213 -26.89 -25.92 7.55
CA GLN A 213 -26.18 -24.73 7.08
C GLN A 213 -24.71 -24.75 7.50
N ASN A 214 -24.41 -25.10 8.75
CA ASN A 214 -23.04 -25.21 9.25
C ASN A 214 -22.27 -26.30 8.50
N LEU A 215 -22.87 -27.44 8.23
CA LEU A 215 -22.25 -28.51 7.46
C LEU A 215 -21.93 -28.03 6.04
N ALA A 216 -22.88 -27.38 5.36
CA ALA A 216 -22.68 -26.80 4.03
C ALA A 216 -21.53 -25.78 4.02
N MET A 217 -21.48 -24.91 5.02
CA MET A 217 -20.42 -23.91 5.17
C MET A 217 -19.04 -24.56 5.31
N HIS A 218 -18.91 -25.55 6.17
CA HIS A 218 -17.63 -26.25 6.35
C HIS A 218 -17.19 -27.03 5.12
N LEU A 219 -18.13 -27.67 4.42
CA LEU A 219 -17.86 -28.38 3.16
C LEU A 219 -17.39 -27.41 2.04
N LEU A 220 -18.07 -26.29 1.86
CA LEU A 220 -17.68 -25.26 0.88
C LEU A 220 -16.30 -24.66 1.21
N LYS A 221 -16.04 -24.37 2.50
CA LYS A 221 -14.72 -23.94 2.94
C LYS A 221 -13.64 -24.98 2.69
N LEU A 222 -13.94 -26.26 2.89
CA LEU A 222 -13.01 -27.35 2.61
C LEU A 222 -12.66 -27.41 1.12
N VAL A 223 -13.67 -27.33 0.23
CA VAL A 223 -13.44 -27.28 -1.22
C VAL A 223 -12.57 -26.07 -1.58
N LEU A 224 -12.89 -24.91 -1.03
CA LEU A 224 -12.14 -23.68 -1.29
C LEU A 224 -10.68 -23.80 -0.81
N ASN A 225 -10.44 -24.40 0.36
CA ASN A 225 -9.10 -24.67 0.86
C ASN A 225 -8.31 -25.63 -0.04
N CYS A 226 -8.98 -26.65 -0.59
CA CYS A 226 -8.35 -27.56 -1.56
C CYS A 226 -7.98 -26.85 -2.87
N LEU A 227 -8.84 -25.95 -3.37
CA LEU A 227 -8.60 -25.21 -4.61
C LEU A 227 -7.59 -24.07 -4.45
N ASN A 228 -7.46 -23.51 -3.24
CA ASN A 228 -6.49 -22.47 -2.88
C ASN A 228 -5.15 -23.04 -2.39
N TYR A 229 -4.94 -24.34 -2.49
CA TYR A 229 -3.70 -24.97 -2.07
C TYR A 229 -2.53 -24.48 -2.93
N ASP A 230 -1.36 -24.29 -2.33
CA ASP A 230 -0.14 -23.94 -3.09
C ASP A 230 0.38 -25.19 -3.84
N PHE A 231 -0.09 -25.33 -5.08
CA PHE A 231 0.29 -26.45 -5.94
C PHE A 231 1.74 -26.37 -6.48
N ILE A 232 2.35 -25.21 -6.43
CA ILE A 232 3.68 -24.95 -7.01
C ILE A 232 4.76 -25.06 -5.93
N GLY A 233 4.44 -24.73 -4.68
CA GLY A 233 5.40 -24.60 -3.59
C GLY A 233 6.32 -23.39 -3.77
N SER A 234 5.81 -22.35 -4.45
CA SER A 234 6.49 -21.06 -4.58
C SER A 234 6.56 -20.33 -3.23
N SER A 235 7.53 -19.44 -3.08
CA SER A 235 7.60 -18.61 -1.89
C SER A 235 6.43 -17.64 -1.84
N ALA A 236 6.04 -17.23 -0.63
CA ALA A 236 4.90 -16.34 -0.37
C ALA A 236 4.97 -14.94 -1.02
N ASP A 237 6.06 -14.61 -1.72
CA ASP A 237 6.27 -13.33 -2.40
C ASP A 237 5.64 -13.24 -3.81
N GLU A 238 5.26 -14.40 -4.39
CA GLU A 238 4.47 -14.41 -5.62
C GLU A 238 3.01 -14.61 -5.23
N SER A 239 2.27 -13.52 -5.06
CA SER A 239 0.86 -13.58 -4.72
C SER A 239 0.11 -14.32 -5.85
N ALA A 240 -0.61 -15.38 -5.49
CA ALA A 240 -1.42 -16.13 -6.43
C ALA A 240 -2.49 -15.25 -7.11
N ASP A 241 -2.78 -14.08 -6.54
CA ASP A 241 -3.68 -13.08 -7.09
C ASP A 241 -3.09 -12.38 -8.34
N ASP A 242 -1.78 -12.16 -8.41
CA ASP A 242 -1.15 -11.57 -9.60
C ASP A 242 -1.11 -12.54 -10.79
N LEU A 243 -0.95 -13.83 -10.54
CA LEU A 243 -0.96 -14.84 -11.59
C LEU A 243 -2.38 -15.19 -12.08
N CYS A 244 -3.42 -14.90 -11.29
CA CYS A 244 -4.82 -15.14 -11.61
C CYS A 244 -5.15 -16.57 -12.12
N THR A 245 -4.27 -17.55 -11.87
CA THR A 245 -4.41 -18.92 -12.35
C THR A 245 -4.11 -19.96 -11.27
N VAL A 246 -4.94 -20.98 -11.16
CA VAL A 246 -4.77 -22.12 -10.26
C VAL A 246 -4.03 -23.25 -10.99
N GLN A 247 -2.91 -23.68 -10.42
CA GLN A 247 -2.00 -24.69 -11.01
C GLN A 247 -2.41 -26.11 -10.63
N ILE A 248 -3.59 -26.54 -11.05
CA ILE A 248 -4.14 -27.87 -10.74
C ILE A 248 -3.23 -28.99 -11.28
N PRO A 249 -2.92 -30.05 -10.49
CA PRO A 249 -2.19 -31.21 -10.96
C PRO A 249 -2.92 -31.97 -12.06
N THR A 250 -2.18 -32.52 -13.01
CA THR A 250 -2.77 -33.23 -14.18
C THR A 250 -3.61 -34.46 -13.82
N ASN A 251 -3.31 -35.12 -12.69
CA ASN A 251 -4.10 -36.25 -12.19
C ASN A 251 -5.50 -35.84 -11.66
N TRP A 252 -5.79 -34.53 -11.51
CA TRP A 252 -7.11 -34.02 -11.15
C TRP A 252 -8.02 -33.74 -12.37
N ARG A 253 -7.46 -33.78 -13.58
CA ARG A 253 -8.14 -33.44 -14.82
C ARG A 253 -9.53 -34.08 -14.98
N SER A 254 -9.69 -35.35 -14.58
CA SER A 254 -10.96 -36.05 -14.66
C SER A 254 -12.10 -35.34 -13.90
N ILE A 255 -11.82 -34.83 -12.69
CA ILE A 255 -12.80 -34.14 -11.85
C ILE A 255 -13.27 -32.85 -12.54
N PHE A 256 -12.38 -32.12 -13.18
CA PHE A 256 -12.69 -30.86 -13.85
C PHE A 256 -13.41 -31.06 -15.17
N LEU A 257 -13.22 -32.23 -15.84
CA LEU A 257 -13.90 -32.55 -17.10
C LEU A 257 -15.31 -33.04 -16.90
N GLU A 258 -15.69 -33.49 -15.69
CA GLU A 258 -17.03 -33.87 -15.36
C GLU A 258 -17.96 -32.64 -15.31
N PRO A 259 -18.93 -32.46 -16.22
CA PRO A 259 -19.83 -31.31 -16.20
C PRO A 259 -20.56 -31.15 -14.88
N GLU A 260 -20.88 -32.26 -14.26
CA GLU A 260 -21.61 -32.36 -12.99
C GLU A 260 -20.87 -31.70 -11.84
N THR A 261 -19.54 -31.58 -11.91
CA THR A 261 -18.73 -30.88 -10.89
C THR A 261 -19.02 -29.37 -10.91
N LEU A 262 -19.05 -28.75 -12.09
CA LEU A 262 -19.41 -27.32 -12.20
C LEU A 262 -20.89 -27.09 -11.90
N ASP A 263 -21.78 -27.94 -12.45
CA ASP A 263 -23.23 -27.83 -12.24
C ASP A 263 -23.58 -27.92 -10.74
N LEU A 264 -22.87 -28.74 -9.96
CA LEU A 264 -23.02 -28.81 -8.50
C LEU A 264 -22.85 -27.43 -7.83
N PHE A 265 -21.83 -26.68 -8.16
CA PHE A 265 -21.58 -25.37 -7.53
C PHE A 265 -22.56 -24.30 -8.02
N PHE A 266 -23.00 -24.35 -9.27
CA PHE A 266 -24.07 -23.48 -9.75
C PHE A 266 -25.41 -23.83 -9.09
N ASP A 267 -25.72 -25.08 -8.89
CA ASP A 267 -26.92 -25.53 -8.19
C ASP A 267 -26.89 -25.14 -6.70
N LEU A 268 -25.75 -25.29 -6.05
CA LEU A 268 -25.54 -24.81 -4.68
C LEU A 268 -25.73 -23.29 -4.56
N TYR A 269 -25.21 -22.51 -5.51
CA TYR A 269 -25.44 -21.05 -5.52
C TYR A 269 -26.95 -20.74 -5.55
N HIS A 270 -27.73 -21.40 -6.38
CA HIS A 270 -29.18 -21.16 -6.50
C HIS A 270 -30.02 -21.70 -5.34
N SER A 271 -29.49 -22.67 -4.58
CA SER A 271 -30.24 -23.38 -3.53
C SER A 271 -29.90 -22.90 -2.11
N LEU A 272 -28.73 -22.28 -1.89
CA LEU A 272 -28.26 -21.88 -0.57
C LEU A 272 -28.60 -20.43 -0.24
N PRO A 273 -28.70 -20.07 1.06
CA PRO A 273 -28.85 -18.67 1.48
C PRO A 273 -27.63 -17.85 1.15
N PRO A 274 -27.73 -16.49 1.07
CA PRO A 274 -26.65 -15.60 0.58
C PRO A 274 -25.27 -15.82 1.19
N MET A 275 -25.18 -16.00 2.51
CA MET A 275 -23.89 -16.23 3.19
C MET A 275 -23.18 -17.52 2.72
N LEU A 276 -23.92 -18.53 2.30
CA LEU A 276 -23.36 -19.79 1.82
C LEU A 276 -23.20 -19.80 0.31
N SER A 277 -24.13 -19.20 -0.43
CA SER A 277 -24.03 -19.08 -1.88
C SER A 277 -22.81 -18.25 -2.31
N GLN A 278 -22.39 -17.29 -1.50
CA GLN A 278 -21.11 -16.56 -1.68
C GLN A 278 -19.92 -17.54 -1.72
N LEU A 279 -19.86 -18.51 -0.82
CA LEU A 279 -18.80 -19.53 -0.82
C LEU A 279 -18.82 -20.42 -2.07
N ALA A 280 -20.02 -20.75 -2.57
CA ALA A 280 -20.15 -21.48 -3.83
C ALA A 280 -19.60 -20.67 -5.02
N LEU A 281 -19.88 -19.35 -5.06
CA LEU A 281 -19.28 -18.44 -6.06
C LEU A 281 -17.75 -18.35 -5.91
N SER A 282 -17.24 -18.29 -4.69
CA SER A 282 -15.78 -18.30 -4.44
C SER A 282 -15.13 -19.56 -4.98
N CYS A 283 -15.76 -20.72 -4.85
CA CYS A 283 -15.30 -21.97 -5.48
C CYS A 283 -15.34 -21.87 -7.01
N LEU A 284 -16.40 -21.31 -7.60
CA LEU A 284 -16.51 -21.11 -9.04
C LEU A 284 -15.44 -20.15 -9.58
N VAL A 285 -15.04 -19.13 -8.82
CA VAL A 285 -13.91 -18.26 -9.15
C VAL A 285 -12.64 -19.10 -9.34
N GLN A 286 -12.37 -20.05 -8.45
CA GLN A 286 -11.20 -20.92 -8.56
C GLN A 286 -11.30 -21.89 -9.75
N PHE A 287 -12.48 -22.45 -10.01
CA PHE A 287 -12.71 -23.27 -11.20
C PHE A 287 -12.48 -22.48 -12.49
N ALA A 288 -12.96 -21.25 -12.59
CA ALA A 288 -12.71 -20.37 -13.73
C ALA A 288 -11.23 -19.96 -13.86
N SER A 289 -10.48 -20.01 -12.78
CA SER A 289 -9.04 -19.66 -12.73
C SER A 289 -8.12 -20.82 -13.12
N THR A 290 -8.66 -21.99 -13.47
CA THR A 290 -7.86 -23.17 -13.81
C THR A 290 -6.98 -22.93 -15.04
N ARG A 291 -5.70 -23.26 -14.90
CA ARG A 291 -4.71 -22.98 -15.94
C ARG A 291 -4.98 -23.76 -17.26
N ARG A 292 -4.64 -23.13 -18.37
CA ARG A 292 -4.86 -23.65 -19.74
C ARG A 292 -4.25 -25.04 -19.96
N SER A 293 -3.06 -25.31 -19.41
CA SER A 293 -2.33 -26.56 -19.67
C SER A 293 -2.97 -27.82 -19.08
N LEU A 294 -4.01 -27.69 -18.26
CA LEU A 294 -4.75 -28.83 -17.73
C LEU A 294 -5.57 -29.53 -18.82
N PHE A 295 -6.02 -28.79 -19.84
CA PHE A 295 -6.97 -29.26 -20.86
C PHE A 295 -6.36 -29.29 -22.26
N SER A 296 -6.81 -30.22 -23.10
CA SER A 296 -6.72 -30.10 -24.55
C SER A 296 -7.67 -29.00 -25.08
N ASN A 297 -7.42 -28.47 -26.28
CA ASN A 297 -8.26 -27.40 -26.83
C ASN A 297 -9.77 -27.75 -26.89
N PRO A 298 -10.20 -28.96 -27.33
CA PRO A 298 -11.62 -29.33 -27.32
C PRO A 298 -12.20 -29.38 -25.90
N GLU A 299 -11.47 -29.96 -24.96
CA GLU A 299 -11.90 -30.04 -23.55
C GLU A 299 -12.05 -28.67 -22.92
N ARG A 300 -11.10 -27.78 -23.21
CA ARG A 300 -11.12 -26.40 -22.74
C ARG A 300 -12.33 -25.63 -23.29
N ALA A 301 -12.65 -25.83 -24.57
CA ALA A 301 -13.84 -25.23 -25.19
C ALA A 301 -15.14 -25.75 -24.55
N LYS A 302 -15.22 -27.04 -24.25
CA LYS A 302 -16.37 -27.64 -23.57
C LYS A 302 -16.49 -27.11 -22.13
N TYR A 303 -15.40 -27.06 -21.42
CA TYR A 303 -15.34 -26.52 -20.04
C TYR A 303 -15.77 -25.06 -19.99
N LEU A 304 -15.26 -24.21 -20.90
CA LEU A 304 -15.68 -22.84 -21.07
C LEU A 304 -17.18 -22.73 -21.37
N GLY A 305 -17.69 -23.56 -22.24
CA GLY A 305 -19.13 -23.61 -22.56
C GLY A 305 -20.00 -23.88 -21.32
N ASN A 306 -19.57 -24.78 -20.43
CA ASN A 306 -20.26 -25.05 -19.17
C ASN A 306 -20.22 -23.86 -18.22
N LEU A 307 -19.06 -23.16 -18.11
CA LEU A 307 -18.94 -21.94 -17.32
C LEU A 307 -19.86 -20.82 -17.84
N ILE A 308 -19.90 -20.62 -19.16
CA ILE A 308 -20.76 -19.59 -19.79
C ILE A 308 -22.24 -19.90 -19.60
N LYS A 309 -22.62 -21.17 -19.69
CA LYS A 309 -23.99 -21.61 -19.38
C LYS A 309 -24.37 -21.31 -17.93
N GLY A 310 -23.46 -21.53 -17.00
CA GLY A 310 -23.67 -21.17 -15.60
C GLY A 310 -23.81 -19.67 -15.38
N VAL A 311 -22.98 -18.85 -16.03
CA VAL A 311 -23.07 -17.38 -16.00
C VAL A 311 -24.44 -16.94 -16.54
N LYS A 312 -24.88 -17.48 -17.66
CA LYS A 312 -26.20 -17.21 -18.24
C LYS A 312 -27.32 -17.47 -17.25
N ARG A 313 -27.30 -18.64 -16.61
CA ARG A 313 -28.31 -19.04 -15.61
C ARG A 313 -28.35 -18.08 -14.39
N ILE A 314 -27.19 -17.58 -13.92
CA ILE A 314 -27.16 -16.60 -12.83
C ILE A 314 -27.75 -15.26 -13.28
N LEU A 315 -27.42 -14.78 -14.47
CA LEU A 315 -27.88 -13.50 -15.00
C LEU A 315 -29.36 -13.49 -15.40
N GLU A 316 -29.90 -14.66 -15.80
CA GLU A 316 -31.35 -14.86 -16.05
C GLU A 316 -32.17 -14.85 -14.75
N ASN A 317 -31.52 -15.18 -13.59
CA ASN A 317 -32.14 -15.18 -12.26
C ASN A 317 -31.25 -14.38 -11.29
N PRO A 318 -31.20 -13.07 -11.41
CA PRO A 318 -30.19 -12.23 -10.70
C PRO A 318 -30.54 -11.93 -9.25
N GLN A 319 -31.62 -12.47 -8.69
CA GLN A 319 -32.09 -12.14 -7.33
C GLN A 319 -31.05 -12.36 -6.25
N GLY A 320 -30.23 -13.41 -6.36
CA GLY A 320 -29.15 -13.68 -5.42
C GLY A 320 -28.06 -12.62 -5.41
N LEU A 321 -27.93 -11.84 -6.50
CA LEU A 321 -26.93 -10.78 -6.64
C LEU A 321 -27.32 -9.46 -5.94
N SER A 322 -28.49 -9.39 -5.32
CA SER A 322 -28.86 -8.26 -4.42
C SER A 322 -28.10 -8.31 -3.09
N ASP A 323 -27.49 -9.44 -2.74
CA ASP A 323 -26.57 -9.55 -1.62
C ASP A 323 -25.17 -9.03 -2.02
N PRO A 324 -24.54 -8.11 -1.23
CA PRO A 324 -23.24 -7.54 -1.59
C PRO A 324 -22.11 -8.56 -1.71
N GLY A 325 -22.13 -9.62 -0.89
CA GLY A 325 -21.13 -10.68 -0.92
C GLY A 325 -21.22 -11.52 -2.21
N ASN A 326 -22.41 -11.93 -2.58
CA ASN A 326 -22.67 -12.64 -3.84
C ASN A 326 -22.32 -11.77 -5.04
N TYR A 327 -22.74 -10.50 -5.02
CA TYR A 327 -22.41 -9.54 -6.06
C TYR A 327 -20.89 -9.42 -6.26
N HIS A 328 -20.15 -9.24 -5.17
CA HIS A 328 -18.68 -9.14 -5.20
C HIS A 328 -18.02 -10.37 -5.84
N GLU A 329 -18.36 -11.56 -5.36
CA GLU A 329 -17.78 -12.81 -5.87
C GLU A 329 -18.19 -13.07 -7.32
N PHE A 330 -19.40 -12.70 -7.72
CA PHE A 330 -19.82 -12.84 -9.11
C PHE A 330 -19.07 -11.86 -10.05
N CYS A 331 -18.88 -10.62 -9.65
CA CYS A 331 -18.04 -9.68 -10.40
C CYS A 331 -16.61 -10.19 -10.54
N ARG A 332 -16.05 -10.73 -9.46
CA ARG A 332 -14.73 -11.36 -9.44
C ARG A 332 -14.68 -12.60 -10.37
N PHE A 333 -15.72 -13.41 -10.37
CA PHE A 333 -15.84 -14.57 -11.26
C PHE A 333 -15.80 -14.17 -12.74
N LEU A 334 -16.56 -13.15 -13.14
CA LEU A 334 -16.56 -12.63 -14.51
C LEU A 334 -15.17 -12.10 -14.91
N ALA A 335 -14.52 -11.35 -14.03
CA ALA A 335 -13.17 -10.84 -14.28
C ALA A 335 -12.15 -11.98 -14.45
N ARG A 336 -12.22 -13.01 -13.60
CA ARG A 336 -11.36 -14.20 -13.68
C ARG A 336 -11.59 -14.99 -14.97
N LEU A 337 -12.84 -15.15 -15.39
CA LEU A 337 -13.19 -15.81 -16.64
C LEU A 337 -12.45 -15.16 -17.82
N LYS A 338 -12.52 -13.82 -17.95
CA LYS A 338 -11.83 -13.11 -19.03
C LYS A 338 -10.31 -13.13 -18.89
N THR A 339 -9.79 -13.15 -17.67
CA THR A 339 -8.34 -13.25 -17.44
C THR A 339 -7.76 -14.55 -17.99
N ASN A 340 -8.49 -15.67 -17.82
CA ASN A 340 -8.03 -16.99 -18.19
C ASN A 340 -8.43 -17.41 -19.61
N TYR A 341 -9.47 -16.80 -20.19
CA TYR A 341 -9.96 -17.12 -21.54
C TYR A 341 -9.82 -15.92 -22.47
N GLN A 342 -9.23 -16.14 -23.62
CA GLN A 342 -9.09 -15.11 -24.64
C GLN A 342 -10.45 -14.76 -25.26
N LEU A 343 -10.62 -13.56 -25.78
CA LEU A 343 -11.85 -13.14 -26.45
C LEU A 343 -12.20 -14.07 -27.61
N GLY A 344 -11.21 -14.52 -28.40
CA GLY A 344 -11.41 -15.48 -29.49
C GLY A 344 -11.92 -16.85 -29.04
N GLU A 345 -11.69 -17.27 -27.78
CA GLU A 345 -12.28 -18.48 -27.20
C GLU A 345 -13.74 -18.25 -26.76
N LEU A 346 -14.06 -17.03 -26.30
CA LEU A 346 -15.40 -16.67 -25.83
C LEU A 346 -16.40 -16.52 -26.99
N VAL A 347 -16.01 -15.84 -28.06
CA VAL A 347 -16.91 -15.53 -29.18
C VAL A 347 -17.38 -16.75 -29.96
N VAL A 348 -16.64 -17.86 -29.90
CA VAL A 348 -17.05 -19.14 -30.55
C VAL A 348 -18.03 -19.96 -29.69
N VAL A 349 -18.27 -19.58 -28.43
CA VAL A 349 -19.28 -20.26 -27.59
C VAL A 349 -20.66 -19.91 -28.09
N LYS A 350 -21.52 -20.94 -28.27
CA LYS A 350 -22.87 -20.80 -28.83
C LYS A 350 -23.72 -19.73 -28.10
N ASP A 351 -23.66 -19.69 -26.77
CA ASP A 351 -24.42 -18.78 -25.92
C ASP A 351 -23.81 -17.40 -25.77
N TYR A 352 -22.63 -17.14 -26.36
CA TYR A 352 -21.90 -15.87 -26.19
C TYR A 352 -22.73 -14.63 -26.51
N PRO A 353 -23.47 -14.55 -27.64
CA PRO A 353 -24.25 -13.34 -27.97
C PRO A 353 -25.27 -12.96 -26.90
N GLU A 354 -25.92 -13.96 -26.33
CA GLU A 354 -26.91 -13.76 -25.25
C GLU A 354 -26.22 -13.38 -23.93
N VAL A 355 -25.16 -14.10 -23.60
CA VAL A 355 -24.43 -13.88 -22.34
C VAL A 355 -23.76 -12.51 -22.31
N ILE A 356 -23.14 -12.06 -23.43
CA ILE A 356 -22.50 -10.72 -23.46
C ILE A 356 -23.55 -9.61 -23.32
N ARG A 357 -24.75 -9.79 -23.89
CA ARG A 357 -25.89 -8.91 -23.70
C ARG A 357 -26.30 -8.82 -22.23
N LEU A 358 -26.43 -9.98 -21.56
CA LEU A 358 -26.78 -10.05 -20.15
C LEU A 358 -25.70 -9.42 -19.26
N ILE A 359 -24.43 -9.68 -19.55
CA ILE A 359 -23.30 -9.06 -18.81
C ILE A 359 -23.30 -7.54 -19.02
N ALA A 360 -23.58 -7.06 -20.22
CA ALA A 360 -23.69 -5.62 -20.49
C ALA A 360 -24.82 -4.98 -19.69
N SER A 361 -26.01 -5.60 -19.71
CA SER A 361 -27.16 -5.11 -18.93
C SER A 361 -26.85 -5.12 -17.42
N PHE A 362 -26.24 -6.17 -16.92
CA PHE A 362 -25.81 -6.29 -15.52
C PHE A 362 -24.81 -5.19 -15.16
N THR A 363 -23.81 -4.94 -16.03
CA THR A 363 -22.82 -3.89 -15.82
C THR A 363 -23.47 -2.49 -15.81
N ILE A 364 -24.36 -2.20 -16.75
CA ILE A 364 -25.09 -0.93 -16.82
C ILE A 364 -25.90 -0.69 -15.55
N THR A 365 -26.64 -1.70 -15.10
CA THR A 365 -27.41 -1.64 -13.85
C THR A 365 -26.53 -1.41 -12.64
N SER A 366 -25.39 -2.09 -12.58
CA SER A 366 -24.39 -1.93 -11.51
C SER A 366 -23.82 -0.50 -11.47
N LEU A 367 -23.57 0.11 -12.62
CA LEU A 367 -23.08 1.49 -12.71
C LEU A 367 -24.15 2.51 -12.32
N GLN A 368 -25.41 2.25 -12.60
CA GLN A 368 -26.54 3.10 -12.20
C GLN A 368 -26.76 3.09 -10.69
N HIS A 369 -26.56 1.93 -10.05
CA HIS A 369 -26.63 1.77 -8.58
C HIS A 369 -25.24 1.93 -7.94
N TRP A 370 -24.61 3.05 -8.20
CA TRP A 370 -23.22 3.33 -7.85
C TRP A 370 -22.88 3.23 -6.35
N GLU A 371 -23.87 3.39 -5.46
CA GLU A 371 -23.71 3.24 -4.02
C GLU A 371 -23.61 1.78 -3.58
N PHE A 372 -24.18 0.88 -4.38
CA PHE A 372 -24.19 -0.55 -4.06
C PHE A 372 -22.85 -1.20 -4.36
N ALA A 373 -22.19 -1.73 -3.32
CA ALA A 373 -20.93 -2.46 -3.41
C ALA A 373 -19.86 -1.75 -4.29
N PRO A 374 -19.51 -0.49 -4.02
CA PRO A 374 -18.63 0.33 -4.89
C PRO A 374 -17.25 -0.32 -5.12
N ASN A 375 -16.77 -1.12 -4.15
CA ASN A 375 -15.49 -1.82 -4.23
C ASN A 375 -15.47 -3.00 -5.21
N SER A 376 -16.61 -3.34 -5.83
CA SER A 376 -16.71 -4.49 -6.74
C SER A 376 -16.78 -4.08 -8.21
N VAL A 377 -17.13 -2.83 -8.50
CA VAL A 377 -17.32 -2.32 -9.87
C VAL A 377 -16.03 -2.40 -10.71
N HIS A 378 -14.88 -2.28 -10.08
CA HIS A 378 -13.59 -2.38 -10.77
C HIS A 378 -13.40 -3.74 -11.47
N TYR A 379 -13.97 -4.84 -10.96
CA TYR A 379 -13.93 -6.14 -11.64
C TYR A 379 -14.69 -6.12 -12.96
N LEU A 380 -15.86 -5.47 -13.01
CA LEU A 380 -16.64 -5.32 -14.24
C LEU A 380 -15.91 -4.43 -15.25
N LEU A 381 -15.35 -3.32 -14.81
CA LEU A 381 -14.56 -2.45 -15.68
C LEU A 381 -13.29 -3.15 -16.19
N THR A 382 -12.63 -3.95 -15.35
CA THR A 382 -11.49 -4.79 -15.77
C THR A 382 -11.91 -5.81 -16.83
N LEU A 383 -13.06 -6.46 -16.65
CA LEU A 383 -13.62 -7.39 -17.64
C LEU A 383 -13.76 -6.71 -19.00
N TRP A 384 -14.46 -5.57 -19.06
CA TRP A 384 -14.70 -4.84 -20.30
C TRP A 384 -13.43 -4.27 -20.91
N GLN A 385 -12.54 -3.71 -20.09
CA GLN A 385 -11.24 -3.22 -20.53
C GLN A 385 -10.42 -4.33 -21.23
N ARG A 386 -10.34 -5.52 -20.62
CA ARG A 386 -9.61 -6.66 -21.20
C ARG A 386 -10.30 -7.25 -22.43
N MET A 387 -11.61 -7.20 -22.52
CA MET A 387 -12.34 -7.60 -23.73
C MET A 387 -12.04 -6.64 -24.87
N VAL A 388 -12.20 -5.35 -24.67
CA VAL A 388 -11.97 -4.34 -25.70
C VAL A 388 -10.49 -4.35 -26.15
N ALA A 389 -9.55 -4.46 -25.24
CA ALA A 389 -8.12 -4.57 -25.56
C ALA A 389 -7.77 -5.82 -26.37
N SER A 390 -8.62 -6.84 -26.35
CA SER A 390 -8.44 -8.09 -27.09
C SER A 390 -9.03 -8.06 -28.51
N VAL A 391 -9.83 -7.06 -28.86
CA VAL A 391 -10.50 -6.97 -30.18
C VAL A 391 -9.54 -7.08 -31.37
N PRO A 392 -8.36 -6.44 -31.38
CA PRO A 392 -7.43 -6.56 -32.50
C PRO A 392 -6.92 -8.00 -32.78
N PHE A 393 -7.05 -8.88 -31.81
CA PHE A 393 -6.57 -10.27 -31.89
C PHE A 393 -7.69 -11.28 -32.23
N VAL A 394 -8.92 -10.82 -32.49
CA VAL A 394 -10.06 -11.66 -32.88
C VAL A 394 -10.23 -11.61 -34.39
N LYS A 395 -10.59 -12.75 -35.00
CA LYS A 395 -10.85 -12.82 -36.43
C LYS A 395 -12.06 -11.96 -36.80
N SER A 396 -11.95 -11.22 -37.89
CA SER A 396 -13.00 -10.31 -38.39
C SER A 396 -14.31 -11.03 -38.76
N SER A 397 -14.26 -12.35 -38.95
CA SER A 397 -15.47 -13.18 -39.24
C SER A 397 -16.29 -13.54 -38.02
N GLU A 398 -15.79 -13.30 -36.82
CA GLU A 398 -16.44 -13.65 -35.55
C GLU A 398 -16.99 -12.38 -34.87
N PRO A 399 -18.32 -12.21 -34.76
CA PRO A 399 -18.93 -11.03 -34.18
C PRO A 399 -18.68 -11.00 -32.66
N HIS A 400 -17.86 -10.09 -32.20
CA HIS A 400 -17.58 -9.92 -30.75
C HIS A 400 -18.60 -9.05 -30.03
N LEU A 401 -19.43 -8.27 -30.72
CA LEU A 401 -20.51 -7.40 -30.22
C LEU A 401 -20.06 -6.29 -29.25
N LEU A 402 -18.76 -6.10 -29.06
CA LEU A 402 -18.25 -5.06 -28.14
C LEU A 402 -18.50 -3.64 -28.67
N ASP A 403 -18.51 -3.48 -30.00
CA ASP A 403 -18.84 -2.19 -30.66
C ASP A 403 -20.25 -1.70 -30.32
N THR A 404 -21.13 -2.64 -29.97
CA THR A 404 -22.50 -2.35 -29.53
C THR A 404 -22.56 -2.00 -28.03
N TYR A 405 -21.90 -2.82 -27.19
CA TYR A 405 -22.11 -2.72 -25.73
C TYR A 405 -21.11 -1.83 -25.02
N ALA A 406 -19.86 -1.72 -25.48
CA ALA A 406 -18.85 -0.88 -24.81
C ALA A 406 -19.24 0.60 -24.77
N PRO A 407 -19.78 1.21 -25.86
CA PRO A 407 -20.29 2.58 -25.81
C PRO A 407 -21.44 2.77 -24.82
N GLU A 408 -22.34 1.81 -24.70
CA GLU A 408 -23.48 1.88 -23.75
C GLU A 408 -22.98 1.82 -22.29
N ILE A 409 -21.95 1.01 -22.01
CA ILE A 409 -21.32 0.94 -20.69
C ILE A 409 -20.59 2.24 -20.37
N THR A 410 -19.84 2.81 -21.33
CA THR A 410 -19.20 4.11 -21.18
C THR A 410 -20.23 5.19 -20.90
N LYS A 411 -21.32 5.23 -21.65
CA LYS A 411 -22.44 6.15 -21.43
C LYS A 411 -23.04 5.97 -20.02
N ALA A 412 -23.29 4.73 -19.59
CA ALA A 412 -23.83 4.45 -18.26
C ALA A 412 -22.89 4.92 -17.13
N TYR A 413 -21.58 4.73 -17.28
CA TYR A 413 -20.60 5.27 -16.34
C TYR A 413 -20.65 6.79 -16.28
N ILE A 414 -20.57 7.47 -17.42
CA ILE A 414 -20.62 8.93 -17.51
C ILE A 414 -21.90 9.49 -16.87
N THR A 415 -23.05 8.99 -17.29
CA THR A 415 -24.35 9.48 -16.81
C THR A 415 -24.56 9.24 -15.34
N SER A 416 -24.22 8.04 -14.83
CA SER A 416 -24.35 7.73 -13.40
C SER A 416 -23.50 8.61 -12.51
N ARG A 417 -22.28 8.96 -12.96
CA ARG A 417 -21.39 9.87 -12.21
C ARG A 417 -21.93 11.31 -12.20
N LEU A 418 -22.48 11.79 -13.30
CA LEU A 418 -23.08 13.12 -13.34
C LEU A 418 -24.40 13.21 -12.54
N GLU A 419 -25.19 12.14 -12.53
CA GLU A 419 -26.42 12.03 -11.77
C GLU A 419 -26.18 11.84 -10.26
N SER A 420 -25.04 11.28 -9.85
CA SER A 420 -24.68 11.16 -8.44
C SER A 420 -24.42 12.51 -7.78
N VAL A 421 -23.92 13.51 -8.52
CA VAL A 421 -23.50 14.79 -7.94
C VAL A 421 -24.62 15.52 -7.19
N PRO A 422 -25.84 15.73 -7.76
CA PRO A 422 -26.90 16.35 -7.00
C PRO A 422 -27.37 15.53 -5.79
N LEU A 423 -27.29 14.20 -5.84
CA LEU A 423 -27.66 13.33 -4.71
C LEU A 423 -26.64 13.47 -3.57
N VAL A 424 -25.35 13.43 -3.89
CA VAL A 424 -24.27 13.66 -2.92
C VAL A 424 -24.43 15.00 -2.22
N ILE A 425 -24.66 16.06 -2.98
CA ILE A 425 -24.71 17.45 -2.43
C ILE A 425 -26.01 17.71 -1.65
N ARG A 426 -27.15 17.20 -2.12
CA ARG A 426 -28.47 17.47 -1.50
C ARG A 426 -28.74 16.54 -0.33
N ASP A 427 -28.42 15.24 -0.49
CA ASP A 427 -28.80 14.20 0.46
C ASP A 427 -27.66 13.87 1.43
N GLY A 428 -26.45 14.46 1.24
CA GLY A 428 -25.30 14.31 2.09
C GLY A 428 -24.69 12.91 2.03
N LEU A 429 -24.76 12.27 0.86
CA LEU A 429 -24.14 10.97 0.62
C LEU A 429 -22.62 11.09 0.49
N ASP A 430 -21.92 9.99 0.67
CA ASP A 430 -20.47 9.94 0.46
C ASP A 430 -20.14 10.27 -1.01
N ASP A 431 -19.25 11.23 -1.21
CA ASP A 431 -18.85 11.63 -2.55
C ASP A 431 -17.78 10.66 -3.09
N PRO A 432 -18.03 9.98 -4.22
CA PRO A 432 -17.02 9.12 -4.83
C PRO A 432 -15.70 9.84 -5.13
N LEU A 433 -15.70 11.14 -5.38
CA LEU A 433 -14.49 11.93 -5.61
C LEU A 433 -13.60 12.11 -4.37
N ASP A 434 -14.08 11.78 -3.17
CA ASP A 434 -13.28 11.82 -1.96
C ASP A 434 -12.39 10.56 -1.84
N ASP A 435 -12.78 9.43 -2.45
CA ASP A 435 -11.92 8.25 -2.63
C ASP A 435 -11.22 8.26 -4.00
N THR A 436 -10.20 9.11 -4.11
CA THR A 436 -9.45 9.28 -5.36
C THR A 436 -8.76 8.00 -5.83
N ALA A 437 -8.39 7.09 -4.94
CA ALA A 437 -7.72 5.85 -5.30
C ALA A 437 -8.67 4.92 -6.08
N THR A 438 -9.87 4.71 -5.58
CA THR A 438 -10.91 3.92 -6.26
C THR A 438 -11.33 4.56 -7.58
N VAL A 439 -11.52 5.90 -7.60
CA VAL A 439 -11.87 6.61 -8.83
C VAL A 439 -10.80 6.45 -9.90
N PHE A 440 -9.52 6.64 -9.56
CA PHE A 440 -8.44 6.51 -10.54
C PHE A 440 -8.31 5.08 -11.07
N GLN A 441 -8.48 4.08 -10.23
CA GLN A 441 -8.52 2.67 -10.67
C GLN A 441 -9.64 2.43 -11.70
N GLN A 442 -10.82 2.97 -11.47
CA GLN A 442 -11.94 2.87 -12.41
C GLN A 442 -11.68 3.63 -13.71
N LEU A 443 -11.14 4.85 -13.63
CA LEU A 443 -10.83 5.67 -14.79
C LEU A 443 -9.72 5.05 -15.65
N GLU A 444 -8.71 4.42 -15.05
CA GLU A 444 -7.66 3.70 -15.79
C GLU A 444 -8.23 2.55 -16.62
N GLN A 445 -9.21 1.85 -16.11
CA GLN A 445 -9.88 0.78 -16.85
C GLN A 445 -10.84 1.33 -17.92
N LEU A 446 -11.56 2.41 -17.59
CA LEU A 446 -12.48 3.06 -18.50
C LEU A 446 -11.78 3.66 -19.73
N CYS A 447 -10.52 4.07 -19.61
CA CYS A 447 -9.79 4.70 -20.71
C CYS A 447 -9.75 3.85 -22.00
N THR A 448 -9.62 2.53 -21.87
CA THR A 448 -9.66 1.61 -23.01
C THR A 448 -11.09 1.39 -23.50
N VAL A 449 -12.03 1.20 -22.60
CA VAL A 449 -13.45 0.94 -22.93
C VAL A 449 -14.07 2.13 -23.68
N SER A 450 -13.77 3.34 -23.22
CA SER A 450 -14.31 4.60 -23.78
C SER A 450 -13.83 4.90 -25.21
N ARG A 451 -12.73 4.28 -25.64
CA ARG A 451 -12.22 4.46 -27.01
C ARG A 451 -12.76 3.40 -28.00
N CYS A 452 -13.56 2.44 -27.53
CA CYS A 452 -14.32 1.57 -28.43
C CYS A 452 -15.49 2.38 -29.01
N GLU A 453 -15.57 2.46 -30.34
CA GLU A 453 -16.51 3.38 -31.04
C GLU A 453 -16.37 4.82 -30.53
N TYR A 454 -15.16 5.34 -30.57
CA TYR A 454 -14.75 6.58 -29.90
C TYR A 454 -15.59 7.80 -30.29
N GLU A 455 -16.06 7.87 -31.54
CA GLU A 455 -16.92 8.96 -32.01
C GLU A 455 -18.18 9.13 -31.15
N LYS A 456 -18.81 8.01 -30.76
CA LYS A 456 -20.01 8.03 -29.92
C LYS A 456 -19.70 8.62 -28.53
N THR A 457 -18.57 8.22 -27.96
CA THR A 457 -18.12 8.75 -26.65
C THR A 457 -17.77 10.23 -26.73
N CYS A 458 -17.07 10.64 -27.80
CA CYS A 458 -16.70 12.03 -28.00
C CYS A 458 -17.92 12.94 -28.14
N VAL A 459 -18.89 12.58 -28.99
CA VAL A 459 -20.13 13.33 -29.18
C VAL A 459 -20.89 13.49 -27.85
N LEU A 460 -21.00 12.42 -27.07
CA LEU A 460 -21.65 12.44 -25.76
C LEU A 460 -20.94 13.40 -24.78
N LEU A 461 -19.61 13.29 -24.67
CA LEU A 461 -18.83 14.14 -23.77
C LEU A 461 -18.88 15.62 -24.20
N VAL A 462 -18.79 15.91 -25.50
CA VAL A 462 -18.93 17.27 -26.04
C VAL A 462 -20.28 17.86 -25.64
N GLN A 463 -21.37 17.13 -25.89
CA GLN A 463 -22.72 17.59 -25.56
C GLN A 463 -22.90 17.86 -24.06
N LEU A 464 -22.48 16.92 -23.22
CA LEU A 464 -22.62 17.04 -21.76
C LEU A 464 -21.74 18.19 -21.22
N PHE A 465 -20.51 18.32 -21.74
CA PHE A 465 -19.59 19.36 -21.32
C PHE A 465 -20.12 20.74 -21.66
N ASP A 466 -20.55 20.96 -22.90
CA ASP A 466 -21.10 22.23 -23.36
C ASP A 466 -22.35 22.62 -22.55
N GLN A 467 -23.23 21.65 -22.30
CA GLN A 467 -24.47 21.87 -21.53
C GLN A 467 -24.20 22.31 -20.09
N ASN A 468 -23.27 21.65 -19.42
CA ASN A 468 -22.90 21.94 -18.03
C ASN A 468 -22.06 23.23 -17.92
N ALA A 469 -21.12 23.46 -18.85
CA ALA A 469 -20.33 24.69 -18.89
C ALA A 469 -21.20 25.94 -19.14
N GLN A 470 -22.16 25.88 -20.09
CA GLN A 470 -23.11 26.96 -20.32
C GLN A 470 -24.02 27.23 -19.11
N SER A 471 -24.47 26.15 -18.45
CA SER A 471 -25.29 26.29 -17.23
C SER A 471 -24.48 26.92 -16.10
N TYR A 472 -23.25 26.53 -15.92
CA TYR A 472 -22.33 27.12 -14.94
C TYR A 472 -22.09 28.61 -15.23
N GLN A 473 -21.81 28.97 -16.48
CA GLN A 473 -21.57 30.36 -16.88
C GLN A 473 -22.79 31.24 -16.63
N LYS A 474 -24.00 30.75 -16.95
CA LYS A 474 -25.25 31.45 -16.65
C LYS A 474 -25.46 31.69 -15.15
N LEU A 475 -25.16 30.70 -14.32
CA LEU A 475 -25.25 30.82 -12.86
C LEU A 475 -24.25 31.85 -12.30
N LEU A 476 -23.06 31.94 -12.87
CA LEU A 476 -22.04 32.93 -12.46
C LEU A 476 -22.48 34.37 -12.84
N GLN A 477 -23.19 34.53 -13.94
CA GLN A 477 -23.69 35.83 -14.43
C GLN A 477 -25.01 36.28 -13.77
N SER A 478 -25.72 35.36 -13.11
CA SER A 478 -26.99 35.63 -12.45
C SER A 478 -26.80 36.55 -11.24
N SER A 479 -27.68 37.53 -11.11
CA SER A 479 -27.73 38.47 -9.99
C SER A 479 -28.10 37.81 -8.66
N SER A 480 -28.84 36.67 -8.70
CA SER A 480 -29.12 35.84 -7.54
C SER A 480 -28.28 34.55 -7.62
N ARG A 481 -27.09 34.58 -7.03
CA ARG A 481 -26.23 33.41 -6.97
C ARG A 481 -26.86 32.36 -6.06
N ASN A 482 -27.17 31.21 -6.62
CA ASN A 482 -27.56 30.01 -5.85
C ASN A 482 -26.33 29.13 -5.60
N PRO A 483 -25.77 29.10 -4.36
CA PRO A 483 -24.55 28.36 -4.08
C PRO A 483 -24.70 26.87 -4.33
N LEU A 484 -25.88 26.31 -4.04
CA LEU A 484 -26.16 24.90 -4.25
C LEU A 484 -26.12 24.52 -5.74
N ALA A 485 -26.75 25.32 -6.58
CA ALA A 485 -26.74 25.10 -8.01
C ALA A 485 -25.33 25.23 -8.61
N ILE A 486 -24.54 26.19 -8.12
CA ILE A 486 -23.15 26.38 -8.52
C ILE A 486 -22.33 25.14 -8.13
N SER A 487 -22.42 24.66 -6.87
CA SER A 487 -21.71 23.49 -6.40
C SER A 487 -22.06 22.22 -7.19
N ILE A 488 -23.32 22.04 -7.57
CA ILE A 488 -23.75 20.93 -8.43
C ILE A 488 -23.07 21.00 -9.80
N GLN A 489 -23.04 22.18 -10.42
CA GLN A 489 -22.39 22.33 -11.74
C GLN A 489 -20.87 22.13 -11.64
N GLU A 490 -20.24 22.64 -10.59
CA GLU A 490 -18.82 22.41 -10.33
C GLU A 490 -18.50 20.93 -10.14
N GLY A 491 -19.30 20.19 -9.38
CA GLY A 491 -19.13 18.75 -9.22
C GLY A 491 -19.28 17.96 -10.52
N ARG A 492 -20.27 18.34 -11.36
CA ARG A 492 -20.45 17.75 -12.69
C ARG A 492 -19.28 18.08 -13.63
N LEU A 493 -18.81 19.32 -13.61
CA LEU A 493 -17.66 19.73 -14.41
C LEU A 493 -16.37 19.02 -13.94
N ALA A 494 -16.19 18.81 -12.65
CA ALA A 494 -15.08 18.02 -12.14
C ALA A 494 -15.07 16.59 -12.72
N TRP A 495 -16.22 15.91 -12.71
CA TRP A 495 -16.34 14.59 -13.33
C TRP A 495 -16.09 14.63 -14.84
N LEU A 496 -16.62 15.60 -15.54
CA LEU A 496 -16.42 15.74 -16.99
C LEU A 496 -14.94 15.98 -17.34
N VAL A 497 -14.23 16.76 -16.54
CA VAL A 497 -12.78 16.99 -16.72
C VAL A 497 -12.00 15.70 -16.48
N TYR A 498 -12.32 14.94 -15.43
CA TYR A 498 -11.73 13.61 -15.20
C TYR A 498 -12.00 12.66 -16.37
N LEU A 499 -13.21 12.63 -16.87
CA LEU A 499 -13.59 11.76 -18.00
C LEU A 499 -12.88 12.15 -19.29
N VAL A 500 -12.80 13.45 -19.60
CA VAL A 500 -12.03 13.92 -20.75
C VAL A 500 -10.56 13.56 -20.63
N GLY A 501 -9.96 13.79 -19.46
CA GLY A 501 -8.56 13.40 -19.20
C GLY A 501 -8.33 11.90 -19.38
N THR A 502 -9.27 11.09 -18.92
CA THR A 502 -9.23 9.62 -19.05
C THR A 502 -9.27 9.19 -20.51
N VAL A 503 -10.19 9.75 -21.28
CA VAL A 503 -10.36 9.39 -22.69
C VAL A 503 -9.14 9.84 -23.51
N VAL A 504 -8.63 11.03 -23.30
CA VAL A 504 -7.43 11.56 -23.96
C VAL A 504 -6.21 10.73 -23.55
N GLY A 505 -6.05 10.41 -22.26
CA GLY A 505 -4.96 9.57 -21.74
C GLY A 505 -4.98 8.11 -22.26
N GLY A 506 -6.13 7.63 -22.70
CA GLY A 506 -6.30 6.28 -23.26
C GLY A 506 -5.82 6.13 -24.72
N ARG A 507 -5.20 7.14 -25.29
CA ARG A 507 -4.65 7.08 -26.66
C ARG A 507 -3.57 6.00 -26.77
N LEU A 508 -3.78 5.06 -27.68
CA LEU A 508 -2.79 4.04 -28.02
C LEU A 508 -2.17 4.40 -29.38
N THR A 509 -0.85 4.52 -29.45
CA THR A 509 -0.12 4.97 -30.65
C THR A 509 -0.35 4.09 -31.88
N TYR A 510 -0.59 2.79 -31.67
CA TYR A 510 -0.76 1.82 -32.77
C TYR A 510 -2.20 1.69 -33.27
N THR A 511 -3.20 2.24 -32.55
CA THR A 511 -4.62 2.20 -32.96
C THR A 511 -5.21 3.58 -33.20
N SER A 512 -4.48 4.64 -32.89
CA SER A 512 -4.98 6.01 -33.04
C SER A 512 -4.93 6.46 -34.50
N THR A 513 -6.00 7.10 -34.94
CA THR A 513 -6.13 7.73 -36.25
C THR A 513 -6.07 9.26 -36.11
N ASP A 514 -5.84 9.94 -37.25
CA ASP A 514 -5.92 11.41 -37.29
C ASP A 514 -7.28 11.96 -36.82
N GLU A 515 -8.35 11.21 -37.07
CA GLU A 515 -9.71 11.55 -36.63
C GLU A 515 -9.83 11.45 -35.10
N HIS A 516 -9.26 10.41 -34.50
CA HIS A 516 -9.21 10.28 -33.04
C HIS A 516 -8.40 11.41 -32.40
N ASP A 517 -7.26 11.79 -33.00
CA ASP A 517 -6.48 12.91 -32.49
C ASP A 517 -7.24 14.25 -32.60
N ALA A 518 -8.01 14.46 -33.68
CA ALA A 518 -8.87 15.63 -33.80
C ALA A 518 -9.99 15.66 -32.72
N MET A 519 -10.57 14.51 -32.40
CA MET A 519 -11.56 14.36 -31.32
C MET A 519 -10.94 14.64 -29.94
N ASP A 520 -9.72 14.15 -29.67
CA ASP A 520 -8.99 14.49 -28.47
C ASP A 520 -8.73 16.00 -28.37
N GLY A 521 -8.43 16.65 -29.51
CA GLY A 521 -8.31 18.11 -29.61
C GLY A 521 -9.60 18.83 -29.29
N GLU A 522 -10.73 18.36 -29.82
CA GLU A 522 -12.08 18.92 -29.57
C GLU A 522 -12.45 18.89 -28.09
N LEU A 523 -12.21 17.77 -27.41
CA LEU A 523 -12.47 17.63 -25.99
C LEU A 523 -11.50 18.47 -25.14
N SER A 524 -10.22 18.48 -25.51
CA SER A 524 -9.19 19.22 -24.78
C SER A 524 -9.42 20.72 -24.83
N CYS A 525 -9.88 21.27 -25.98
CA CYS A 525 -10.23 22.69 -26.11
C CYS A 525 -11.25 23.13 -25.05
N ARG A 526 -12.25 22.31 -24.77
CA ARG A 526 -13.28 22.61 -23.75
C ARG A 526 -12.71 22.69 -22.36
N VAL A 527 -11.79 21.80 -22.03
CA VAL A 527 -11.13 21.81 -20.71
C VAL A 527 -10.25 23.04 -20.58
N PHE A 528 -9.47 23.40 -21.60
CA PHE A 528 -8.64 24.62 -21.57
C PHE A 528 -9.49 25.89 -21.47
N GLN A 529 -10.65 25.96 -22.15
CA GLN A 529 -11.59 27.06 -21.99
C GLN A 529 -12.18 27.13 -20.58
N LEU A 530 -12.52 25.98 -19.99
CA LEU A 530 -12.98 25.89 -18.60
C LEU A 530 -11.91 26.36 -17.62
N ILE A 531 -10.64 25.97 -17.81
CA ILE A 531 -9.52 26.43 -16.99
C ILE A 531 -9.46 27.95 -16.99
N SER A 532 -9.52 28.57 -18.15
CA SER A 532 -9.53 30.04 -18.28
C SER A 532 -10.72 30.70 -17.56
N LEU A 533 -11.90 30.10 -17.66
CA LEU A 533 -13.10 30.58 -16.96
C LEU A 533 -12.95 30.45 -15.44
N MET A 534 -12.45 29.32 -14.95
CA MET A 534 -12.30 29.07 -13.52
C MET A 534 -11.20 29.95 -12.91
N ASP A 535 -10.07 30.11 -13.60
CA ASP A 535 -8.98 30.97 -13.15
C ASP A 535 -9.40 32.45 -13.03
N ALA A 536 -10.27 32.92 -13.90
CA ALA A 536 -10.85 34.26 -13.78
C ALA A 536 -11.75 34.42 -12.53
N GLN A 537 -12.28 33.33 -11.97
CA GLN A 537 -13.10 33.33 -10.76
C GLN A 537 -12.33 33.11 -9.47
N LEU A 538 -11.08 32.61 -9.52
CA LEU A 538 -10.28 32.25 -8.33
C LEU A 538 -10.23 33.35 -7.25
N PRO A 539 -10.12 34.62 -7.56
CA PRO A 539 -10.15 35.67 -6.54
C PRO A 539 -11.50 35.79 -5.78
N ARG A 540 -12.55 35.15 -6.29
CA ARG A 540 -13.93 35.28 -5.76
C ARG A 540 -14.50 33.95 -5.24
N SER A 541 -14.15 32.86 -5.88
CA SER A 541 -14.60 31.54 -5.51
C SER A 541 -13.61 30.49 -6.03
N SER A 542 -13.46 29.41 -5.31
CA SER A 542 -12.55 28.31 -5.64
C SER A 542 -13.21 26.97 -5.31
N ASN A 543 -13.03 25.97 -6.16
CA ASN A 543 -13.50 24.61 -5.94
C ASN A 543 -12.32 23.62 -6.06
N GLU A 544 -11.97 22.99 -4.97
CA GLU A 544 -10.84 22.08 -4.86
C GLU A 544 -11.00 20.84 -5.75
N LYS A 545 -12.21 20.28 -5.84
CA LYS A 545 -12.46 19.05 -6.65
C LYS A 545 -12.29 19.33 -8.15
N VAL A 546 -12.73 20.48 -8.62
CA VAL A 546 -12.50 20.89 -10.02
C VAL A 546 -11.00 21.08 -10.28
N GLU A 547 -10.29 21.69 -9.34
CA GLU A 547 -8.86 21.91 -9.47
C GLU A 547 -8.07 20.60 -9.54
N PHE A 548 -8.43 19.61 -8.74
CA PHE A 548 -7.84 18.26 -8.83
C PHE A 548 -8.12 17.59 -10.17
N ALA A 549 -9.34 17.73 -10.69
CA ALA A 549 -9.69 17.20 -12.00
C ALA A 549 -8.89 17.87 -13.12
N VAL A 550 -8.72 19.19 -13.05
CA VAL A 550 -7.90 19.96 -13.99
C VAL A 550 -6.45 19.47 -13.97
N LEU A 551 -5.84 19.36 -12.80
CA LEU A 551 -4.46 18.86 -12.68
C LEU A 551 -4.31 17.43 -13.19
N TRP A 552 -5.31 16.57 -12.96
CA TRP A 552 -5.37 15.23 -13.55
C TRP A 552 -5.39 15.29 -15.08
N PHE A 553 -6.26 16.11 -15.66
CA PHE A 553 -6.35 16.29 -17.12
C PHE A 553 -5.02 16.75 -17.70
N LEU A 554 -4.40 17.79 -17.11
CA LEU A 554 -3.14 18.32 -17.58
C LEU A 554 -2.04 17.26 -17.58
N ASP A 555 -1.99 16.41 -16.56
CA ASP A 555 -1.01 15.30 -16.49
C ASP A 555 -1.30 14.22 -17.55
N GLN A 556 -2.57 13.87 -17.80
CA GLN A 556 -2.93 12.93 -18.87
C GLN A 556 -2.59 13.51 -20.24
N PHE A 557 -2.92 14.78 -20.48
CA PHE A 557 -2.56 15.47 -21.73
C PHE A 557 -1.04 15.54 -21.95
N ARG A 558 -0.29 15.89 -20.89
CA ARG A 558 1.17 15.89 -20.92
C ARG A 558 1.74 14.54 -21.34
N LYS A 559 1.31 13.47 -20.71
CA LYS A 559 1.78 12.10 -21.01
C LYS A 559 1.49 11.68 -22.44
N THR A 560 0.39 12.18 -23.01
CA THR A 560 -0.11 11.76 -24.31
C THR A 560 0.40 12.64 -25.46
N TYR A 561 0.46 13.95 -25.26
CA TYR A 561 0.64 14.91 -26.34
C TYR A 561 1.82 15.87 -26.16
N VAL A 562 2.61 15.78 -25.10
CA VAL A 562 3.79 16.63 -24.88
C VAL A 562 5.06 15.78 -24.87
N GLY A 563 6.01 16.07 -25.74
CA GLY A 563 7.33 15.43 -25.82
C GLY A 563 7.76 15.03 -27.22
N ASP A 564 9.00 14.54 -27.34
CA ASP A 564 9.68 14.30 -28.65
C ASP A 564 9.17 13.07 -29.42
N GLN A 565 8.38 12.20 -28.79
CA GLN A 565 7.89 10.97 -29.44
C GLN A 565 6.65 11.20 -30.31
N LEU A 566 6.06 12.38 -30.26
CA LEU A 566 4.93 12.73 -31.10
C LEU A 566 5.40 13.22 -32.46
N GLN A 567 4.93 12.54 -33.49
CA GLN A 567 5.09 13.05 -34.84
C GLN A 567 4.47 14.45 -34.91
N ARG A 568 5.20 15.41 -35.49
CA ARG A 568 4.83 16.81 -35.66
C ARG A 568 3.50 17.05 -36.39
N THR A 569 2.81 16.01 -36.80
CA THR A 569 1.59 15.99 -37.60
C THR A 569 0.33 15.64 -36.84
N SER A 570 0.35 15.60 -35.50
CA SER A 570 -0.87 15.28 -34.76
C SER A 570 -1.99 16.27 -34.99
N LYS A 571 -3.17 15.79 -35.38
CA LYS A 571 -4.38 16.58 -35.59
C LYS A 571 -4.93 17.23 -34.31
N VAL A 572 -4.46 16.85 -33.14
CA VAL A 572 -4.84 17.51 -31.88
C VAL A 572 -4.47 18.99 -31.91
N TYR A 573 -3.25 19.31 -32.34
CA TYR A 573 -2.79 20.72 -32.41
C TYR A 573 -3.46 21.50 -33.54
N ALA A 574 -3.82 20.87 -34.65
CA ALA A 574 -4.60 21.51 -35.69
C ALA A 574 -5.94 22.01 -35.15
N ARG A 575 -6.66 21.16 -34.39
CA ARG A 575 -7.93 21.54 -33.78
C ARG A 575 -7.77 22.57 -32.67
N MET A 576 -6.75 22.43 -31.83
CA MET A 576 -6.45 23.40 -30.77
C MET A 576 -6.04 24.77 -31.34
N SER A 577 -5.37 24.81 -32.48
CA SER A 577 -5.01 26.05 -33.18
C SER A 577 -6.25 26.80 -33.67
N GLU A 578 -7.22 26.08 -34.25
CA GLU A 578 -8.48 26.68 -34.72
C GLU A 578 -9.29 27.30 -33.60
N VAL A 579 -9.37 26.68 -32.42
CA VAL A 579 -10.26 27.05 -31.33
C VAL A 579 -9.56 27.93 -30.29
N LEU A 580 -8.31 27.66 -29.96
CA LEU A 580 -7.57 28.31 -28.87
C LEU A 580 -6.34 29.09 -29.36
N GLY A 581 -5.95 28.96 -30.62
CA GLY A 581 -4.70 29.53 -31.14
C GLY A 581 -3.44 28.81 -30.67
N ILE A 582 -3.57 27.60 -30.06
CA ILE A 582 -2.44 26.77 -29.58
C ILE A 582 -1.98 25.87 -30.73
N THR A 583 -0.80 26.14 -31.25
CA THR A 583 -0.28 25.48 -32.48
C THR A 583 0.67 24.32 -32.20
N ASP A 584 1.30 24.32 -31.03
CA ASP A 584 2.33 23.35 -30.66
C ASP A 584 2.41 23.06 -29.16
N ASP A 585 3.26 22.11 -28.80
CA ASP A 585 3.50 21.71 -27.41
C ASP A 585 4.17 22.81 -26.56
N ASN A 586 4.89 23.76 -27.19
CA ASN A 586 5.50 24.87 -26.44
C ASN A 586 4.41 25.80 -25.85
N GLN A 587 3.39 26.12 -26.66
CA GLN A 587 2.26 26.95 -26.21
C GLN A 587 1.40 26.21 -25.16
N VAL A 588 1.28 24.89 -25.26
CA VAL A 588 0.65 24.08 -24.20
C VAL A 588 1.46 24.19 -22.92
N LEU A 589 2.78 24.08 -22.99
CA LEU A 589 3.66 24.24 -21.84
C LEU A 589 3.56 25.64 -21.21
N GLU A 590 3.41 26.70 -22.03
CA GLU A 590 3.12 28.05 -21.54
C GLU A 590 1.81 28.07 -20.73
N THR A 591 0.76 27.43 -21.23
CA THR A 591 -0.53 27.32 -20.53
C THR A 591 -0.37 26.54 -19.23
N PHE A 592 0.36 25.44 -19.24
CA PHE A 592 0.64 24.66 -18.01
C PHE A 592 1.36 25.49 -16.97
N MET A 593 2.42 26.20 -17.37
CA MET A 593 3.18 27.04 -16.45
C MET A 593 2.38 28.24 -15.93
N ALA A 594 1.54 28.84 -16.77
CA ALA A 594 0.63 29.88 -16.34
C ALA A 594 -0.38 29.37 -15.29
N LYS A 595 -0.92 28.17 -15.50
CA LYS A 595 -1.80 27.50 -14.52
C LYS A 595 -1.10 27.19 -13.21
N ILE A 596 0.11 26.67 -13.27
CA ILE A 596 0.92 26.38 -12.07
C ILE A 596 1.15 27.67 -11.27
N VAL A 597 1.61 28.74 -11.90
CA VAL A 597 1.83 30.03 -11.24
C VAL A 597 0.54 30.57 -10.62
N THR A 598 -0.57 30.47 -11.34
CA THR A 598 -1.90 30.89 -10.83
C THR A 598 -2.28 30.09 -9.59
N ASN A 599 -2.09 28.78 -9.60
CA ASN A 599 -2.39 27.94 -8.43
C ASN A 599 -1.50 28.29 -7.24
N LEU A 600 -0.21 28.42 -7.45
CA LEU A 600 0.74 28.78 -6.37
C LEU A 600 0.43 30.16 -5.77
N LYS A 601 -0.19 31.07 -6.53
CA LYS A 601 -0.57 32.38 -6.07
C LYS A 601 -1.89 32.38 -5.29
N TYR A 602 -2.92 31.68 -5.76
CA TYR A 602 -4.28 31.79 -5.21
C TYR A 602 -4.67 30.66 -4.26
N TRP A 603 -4.04 29.48 -4.34
CA TRP A 603 -4.33 28.31 -3.50
C TRP A 603 -3.39 28.14 -2.30
N GLY A 604 -2.70 29.20 -1.91
CA GLY A 604 -1.69 29.14 -0.84
C GLY A 604 -2.16 28.62 0.52
N GLN A 605 -3.48 28.56 0.76
CA GLN A 605 -4.07 28.02 2.00
C GLN A 605 -4.47 26.53 1.88
N CYS A 606 -4.59 26.00 0.67
CA CYS A 606 -4.97 24.61 0.42
C CYS A 606 -3.74 23.75 0.12
N GLU A 607 -3.23 23.07 1.15
CA GLU A 607 -2.03 22.22 1.03
C GLU A 607 -2.17 21.14 -0.04
N ALA A 608 -3.36 20.56 -0.18
CA ALA A 608 -3.61 19.48 -1.13
C ALA A 608 -3.49 19.96 -2.59
N VAL A 609 -4.05 21.12 -2.94
CA VAL A 609 -3.94 21.70 -4.28
C VAL A 609 -2.51 22.13 -4.56
N ILE A 610 -1.84 22.79 -3.61
CA ILE A 610 -0.43 23.19 -3.74
C ILE A 610 0.43 21.96 -3.96
N SER A 611 0.26 20.91 -3.16
CA SER A 611 1.05 19.68 -3.26
C SER A 611 0.87 19.00 -4.63
N ARG A 612 -0.37 18.91 -5.14
CA ARG A 612 -0.66 18.34 -6.46
C ARG A 612 -0.09 19.22 -7.59
N THR A 613 -0.22 20.54 -7.47
CA THR A 613 0.34 21.50 -8.45
C THR A 613 1.87 21.37 -8.50
N LEU A 614 2.54 21.28 -7.36
CA LEU A 614 3.98 21.15 -7.30
C LEU A 614 4.46 19.76 -7.74
N GLN A 615 3.67 18.70 -7.51
CA GLN A 615 3.97 17.40 -8.09
C GLN A 615 3.92 17.46 -9.62
N PHE A 616 2.92 18.12 -10.20
CA PHE A 616 2.83 18.31 -11.65
C PHE A 616 4.02 19.13 -12.19
N LEU A 617 4.43 20.20 -11.50
CA LEU A 617 5.64 20.95 -11.84
C LEU A 617 6.90 20.07 -11.78
N ASN A 618 7.02 19.25 -10.75
CA ASN A 618 8.14 18.31 -10.60
C ASN A 618 8.16 17.29 -11.75
N ASP A 619 7.01 16.79 -12.17
CA ASP A 619 6.90 15.85 -13.29
C ASP A 619 7.24 16.50 -14.63
N LEU A 620 6.93 17.79 -14.81
CA LEU A 620 7.38 18.59 -15.94
C LEU A 620 8.89 18.87 -15.93
N SER A 621 9.50 18.90 -14.76
CA SER A 621 10.93 19.18 -14.59
C SER A 621 11.84 17.95 -14.73
N VAL A 622 11.35 16.88 -15.35
CA VAL A 622 12.11 15.66 -15.64
C VAL A 622 12.41 15.60 -17.15
N GLY A 623 13.66 15.41 -17.50
CA GLY A 623 14.09 15.31 -18.89
C GLY A 623 14.66 16.62 -19.44
N TYR A 624 15.91 16.53 -19.96
CA TYR A 624 16.70 17.70 -20.38
C TYR A 624 16.03 18.53 -21.50
N ILE A 625 15.41 17.87 -22.48
CA ILE A 625 14.78 18.55 -23.62
C ILE A 625 13.57 19.36 -23.16
N LEU A 626 12.77 18.80 -22.25
CA LEU A 626 11.60 19.47 -21.71
C LEU A 626 12.01 20.67 -20.85
N LEU A 627 13.04 20.50 -20.01
CA LEU A 627 13.60 21.60 -19.21
C LEU A 627 14.07 22.77 -20.08
N LYS A 628 14.72 22.51 -21.21
CA LYS A 628 15.12 23.57 -22.17
C LYS A 628 13.95 24.31 -22.82
N LYS A 629 12.83 23.61 -23.05
CA LYS A 629 11.60 24.25 -23.52
C LYS A 629 10.99 25.15 -22.44
N LEU A 630 10.95 24.64 -21.19
CA LEU A 630 10.40 25.34 -20.06
C LEU A 630 11.15 26.66 -19.76
N LEU A 631 12.47 26.70 -19.84
CA LEU A 631 13.28 27.88 -19.59
C LEU A 631 13.01 29.07 -20.52
N LYS A 632 12.43 28.81 -21.69
CA LYS A 632 12.03 29.88 -22.61
C LYS A 632 10.76 30.59 -22.18
N ILE A 633 9.98 29.98 -21.28
CA ILE A 633 8.66 30.46 -20.85
C ILE A 633 8.82 31.54 -19.80
N ASP A 634 8.14 32.67 -19.99
CA ASP A 634 8.25 33.82 -19.10
C ASP A 634 7.76 33.53 -17.68
N ALA A 635 6.75 32.67 -17.53
CA ALA A 635 6.26 32.21 -16.22
C ALA A 635 7.36 31.46 -15.45
N VAL A 636 8.20 30.66 -16.11
CA VAL A 636 9.33 29.97 -15.51
C VAL A 636 10.43 30.94 -15.09
N LYS A 637 10.78 31.88 -15.93
CA LYS A 637 11.73 32.97 -15.60
C LYS A 637 11.23 33.78 -14.40
N PHE A 638 9.94 34.09 -14.38
CA PHE A 638 9.30 34.77 -13.25
C PHE A 638 9.44 33.96 -11.94
N MET A 639 9.19 32.65 -11.97
CA MET A 639 9.32 31.81 -10.78
C MET A 639 10.77 31.74 -10.29
N LEU A 640 11.73 31.60 -11.19
CA LEU A 640 13.18 31.55 -10.84
C LEU A 640 13.66 32.85 -10.19
N GLN A 641 13.10 33.99 -10.59
CA GLN A 641 13.50 35.30 -10.07
C GLN A 641 12.70 35.76 -8.84
N ASN A 642 11.51 35.21 -8.62
CA ASN A 642 10.54 35.74 -7.66
C ASN A 642 10.01 34.70 -6.66
N HIS A 643 10.78 33.68 -6.30
CA HIS A 643 10.38 32.63 -5.36
C HIS A 643 10.39 33.09 -3.90
N THR A 644 9.52 34.01 -3.59
CA THR A 644 9.34 34.61 -2.26
C THR A 644 7.87 34.55 -1.82
N SER A 645 7.61 34.68 -0.54
CA SER A 645 6.25 34.69 0.03
C SER A 645 5.38 35.84 -0.47
N LYS A 646 5.97 36.89 -1.03
CA LYS A 646 5.24 38.01 -1.66
C LYS A 646 4.45 37.55 -2.89
N TYR A 647 5.05 36.68 -3.70
CA TYR A 647 4.47 36.19 -4.94
C TYR A 647 3.82 34.80 -4.78
N PHE A 648 4.36 34.00 -3.88
CA PHE A 648 3.90 32.63 -3.59
C PHE A 648 3.59 32.50 -2.10
N PRO A 649 2.36 32.75 -1.67
CA PRO A 649 1.98 32.82 -0.26
C PRO A 649 2.30 31.56 0.55
N PHE A 650 2.32 30.37 -0.08
CA PHE A 650 2.65 29.11 0.57
C PHE A 650 4.10 29.05 1.09
N LEU A 651 5.00 29.92 0.63
CA LEU A 651 6.35 30.09 1.15
C LEU A 651 6.39 30.94 2.43
N GLY A 652 5.29 31.57 2.80
CA GLY A 652 5.20 32.43 3.98
C GLY A 652 5.03 31.64 5.27
N VAL A 653 5.28 32.34 6.38
CA VAL A 653 5.22 31.81 7.75
C VAL A 653 4.07 32.46 8.54
N ASN A 654 3.14 33.13 7.89
CA ASN A 654 2.07 33.86 8.54
C ASN A 654 1.02 32.90 9.13
N ASP A 655 0.52 33.22 10.33
CA ASP A 655 -0.46 32.44 11.09
C ASP A 655 -1.79 32.18 10.35
N ASN A 656 -2.11 33.03 9.36
CA ASN A 656 -3.30 32.90 8.52
C ASN A 656 -3.13 32.00 7.30
N TYR A 657 -1.91 31.53 7.00
CA TYR A 657 -1.55 30.67 5.87
C TYR A 657 -0.85 29.42 6.40
N GLY A 658 -1.56 28.66 7.19
CA GLY A 658 -1.00 27.48 7.86
C GLY A 658 -0.94 26.26 6.97
N LEU A 659 0.07 26.15 6.09
CA LEU A 659 0.49 24.83 5.63
C LEU A 659 1.12 24.11 6.82
N SER A 660 0.43 23.12 7.36
CA SER A 660 0.83 22.45 8.60
C SER A 660 2.16 21.71 8.48
N ASP A 661 2.52 21.25 7.28
CA ASP A 661 3.65 20.34 7.08
C ASP A 661 4.82 20.94 6.27
N LEU A 662 4.61 21.97 5.47
CA LEU A 662 5.59 22.63 4.59
C LEU A 662 6.40 21.68 3.68
N ARG A 663 5.95 20.41 3.50
CA ARG A 663 6.67 19.39 2.69
C ARG A 663 6.73 19.76 1.22
N CYS A 664 5.70 20.41 0.73
CA CYS A 664 5.61 20.88 -0.65
C CYS A 664 6.74 21.81 -1.06
N ARG A 665 7.34 22.53 -0.10
CA ARG A 665 8.50 23.41 -0.35
C ARG A 665 9.70 22.63 -0.91
N THR A 666 9.95 21.41 -0.41
CA THR A 666 11.04 20.57 -0.95
C THR A 666 10.80 20.24 -2.43
N THR A 667 9.57 19.90 -2.80
CA THR A 667 9.21 19.60 -4.21
C THR A 667 9.39 20.85 -5.09
N PHE A 668 8.92 22.01 -4.63
CA PHE A 668 9.06 23.28 -5.33
C PHE A 668 10.52 23.61 -5.65
N TYR A 669 11.38 23.61 -4.63
CA TYR A 669 12.79 23.93 -4.83
C TYR A 669 13.55 22.83 -5.58
N THR A 670 13.12 21.58 -5.52
CA THR A 670 13.66 20.52 -6.38
C THR A 670 13.38 20.83 -7.86
N ALA A 671 12.16 21.21 -8.20
CA ALA A 671 11.80 21.57 -9.56
C ALA A 671 12.52 22.85 -10.05
N LEU A 672 12.51 23.90 -9.24
CA LEU A 672 13.19 25.16 -9.59
C LEU A 672 14.71 24.95 -9.77
N THR A 673 15.35 24.19 -8.90
CA THR A 673 16.78 23.93 -9.02
C THR A 673 17.13 23.09 -10.23
N ARG A 674 16.28 22.14 -10.62
CA ARG A 674 16.45 21.40 -11.89
C ARG A 674 16.39 22.34 -13.11
N LEU A 675 15.48 23.32 -13.08
CA LEU A 675 15.41 24.34 -14.11
C LEU A 675 16.66 25.23 -14.12
N LEU A 676 17.08 25.70 -12.97
CA LEU A 676 18.30 26.49 -12.81
C LEU A 676 19.53 25.74 -13.36
N MET A 677 19.67 24.44 -13.06
CA MET A 677 20.83 23.62 -13.43
C MET A 677 21.04 23.47 -14.93
N VAL A 678 20.04 23.73 -15.77
CA VAL A 678 20.18 23.57 -17.23
C VAL A 678 21.21 24.53 -17.81
N ASP A 679 21.21 25.78 -17.38
CA ASP A 679 22.06 26.85 -17.91
C ASP A 679 23.07 27.39 -16.90
N LEU A 680 23.01 26.98 -15.62
CA LEU A 680 23.83 27.49 -14.52
C LEU A 680 25.34 27.37 -14.80
N GLY A 681 25.79 26.20 -15.27
CA GLY A 681 27.23 25.96 -15.52
C GLY A 681 28.09 26.24 -14.29
N GLU A 682 28.97 27.22 -14.44
CA GLU A 682 29.92 27.75 -13.40
C GLU A 682 29.56 29.20 -12.99
N ASP A 683 28.34 29.65 -13.28
CA ASP A 683 27.92 31.05 -12.97
C ASP A 683 27.54 31.19 -11.48
N GLU A 684 28.50 31.65 -10.69
CA GLU A 684 28.33 31.90 -9.26
C GLU A 684 27.35 33.07 -9.00
N ASP A 685 27.34 34.09 -9.83
CA ASP A 685 26.46 35.27 -9.67
C ASP A 685 25.00 34.85 -9.87
N GLU A 686 24.71 34.01 -10.86
CA GLU A 686 23.36 33.47 -11.08
C GLU A 686 22.91 32.59 -9.91
N PHE A 687 23.82 31.75 -9.38
CA PHE A 687 23.55 30.95 -8.20
C PHE A 687 23.27 31.78 -6.96
N GLU A 688 24.09 32.79 -6.69
CA GLU A 688 23.89 33.70 -5.53
C GLU A 688 22.57 34.46 -5.66
N ASN A 689 22.23 34.98 -6.83
CA ASN A 689 20.95 35.63 -7.08
C ASN A 689 19.77 34.70 -6.81
N PHE A 690 19.86 33.44 -7.21
CA PHE A 690 18.83 32.43 -6.90
C PHE A 690 18.76 32.18 -5.39
N MET A 691 19.86 32.13 -4.68
CA MET A 691 19.89 31.86 -3.24
C MET A 691 19.52 33.09 -2.37
N LEU A 692 19.41 34.30 -2.95
CA LEU A 692 19.19 35.55 -2.20
C LEU A 692 17.98 35.50 -1.23
N PRO A 693 16.78 34.98 -1.58
CA PRO A 693 15.67 34.89 -0.61
C PRO A 693 15.99 34.02 0.61
N LEU A 694 16.79 32.95 0.41
CA LEU A 694 17.21 32.07 1.50
C LEU A 694 18.30 32.75 2.34
N THR A 695 19.21 33.49 1.72
CA THR A 695 20.24 34.32 2.39
C THR A 695 19.58 35.29 3.36
N VAL A 696 18.60 36.07 2.87
CA VAL A 696 17.87 37.05 3.71
C VAL A 696 17.18 36.36 4.88
N SER A 697 16.61 35.17 4.64
CA SER A 697 15.94 34.40 5.68
C SER A 697 16.93 33.90 6.75
N PHE A 698 18.11 33.41 6.35
CA PHE A 698 19.16 32.99 7.31
C PHE A 698 19.77 34.16 8.09
N GLU A 699 19.99 35.28 7.45
CA GLU A 699 20.45 36.48 8.12
C GLU A 699 19.45 36.98 9.18
N THR A 700 18.16 36.96 8.83
CA THR A 700 17.09 37.28 9.78
C THR A 700 17.11 36.32 10.97
N LEU A 701 17.25 35.02 10.71
CA LEU A 701 17.38 34.00 11.76
C LEU A 701 18.61 34.24 12.64
N GLY A 702 19.77 34.53 12.05
CA GLY A 702 21.00 34.82 12.77
C GLY A 702 20.89 36.05 13.68
N GLN A 703 20.21 37.09 13.21
CA GLN A 703 19.97 38.31 14.03
C GLN A 703 19.06 38.00 15.23
N ILE A 704 18.00 37.22 15.03
CA ILE A 704 17.08 36.80 16.10
C ILE A 704 17.83 35.93 17.13
N PHE A 705 18.65 34.98 16.68
CA PHE A 705 19.48 34.15 17.57
C PHE A 705 20.40 34.99 18.44
N ASN A 706 21.09 35.96 17.85
CA ASN A 706 22.03 36.81 18.57
C ASN A 706 21.36 37.79 19.55
N SER A 707 20.10 38.23 19.23
CA SER A 707 19.38 39.20 20.07
C SER A 707 18.60 38.56 21.21
N SER A 708 18.00 37.36 20.97
CA SER A 708 17.12 36.73 21.96
C SER A 708 17.87 35.90 23.01
N PHE A 709 19.04 35.33 22.69
CA PHE A 709 19.73 34.41 23.59
C PHE A 709 20.82 35.06 24.45
N LYS A 710 21.27 36.26 24.12
CA LYS A 710 22.20 37.00 24.96
C LYS A 710 21.60 37.76 26.16
N GLN A 711 20.25 37.82 26.25
CA GLN A 711 19.56 38.54 27.32
C GLN A 711 19.02 37.68 28.47
N GLU A 712 19.03 36.33 28.36
CA GLU A 712 18.43 35.46 29.38
C GLU A 712 19.36 35.00 30.52
N GLU A 713 20.63 35.37 30.53
CA GLU A 713 21.54 35.05 31.65
C GLU A 713 21.38 35.94 32.90
N THR A 714 20.54 36.96 32.84
CA THR A 714 20.33 37.86 34.03
C THR A 714 18.85 38.19 34.21
N LYS A 715 18.18 37.50 35.10
CA LYS A 715 17.04 37.87 35.96
C LYS A 715 15.86 36.88 35.94
N TYR A 716 15.93 35.98 36.86
CA TYR A 716 14.74 35.38 37.46
C TYR A 716 14.18 36.29 38.55
N PHE A 717 12.86 36.46 38.59
CA PHE A 717 11.93 36.91 39.61
C PHE A 717 11.11 38.19 39.31
N GLN A 718 9.80 37.93 39.26
CA GLN A 718 8.55 38.72 39.48
C GLN A 718 7.68 38.87 38.24
N LYS A 719 6.55 38.14 38.26
CA LYS A 719 5.59 38.05 37.14
C LYS A 719 4.48 39.06 37.30
N THR A 720 4.42 40.07 36.43
CA THR A 720 3.28 40.96 36.28
C THR A 720 2.56 40.67 34.94
N GLN A 721 1.32 41.17 34.81
CA GLN A 721 0.45 40.95 33.63
C GLN A 721 1.11 41.38 32.31
N ALA A 722 2.02 42.35 32.32
CA ALA A 722 2.87 42.76 31.22
C ALA A 722 3.89 41.68 30.81
N GLU A 723 4.32 40.81 31.72
CA GLU A 723 5.24 39.72 31.43
C GLU A 723 4.56 38.53 30.74
N ILE A 724 3.26 38.29 31.07
CA ILE A 724 2.45 37.26 30.37
C ILE A 724 2.30 37.68 28.89
N GLN A 725 2.03 38.96 28.61
CA GLN A 725 1.94 39.50 27.28
C GLN A 725 3.29 39.41 26.54
N ARG A 726 4.38 39.62 27.25
CA ARG A 726 5.74 39.50 26.72
C ARG A 726 6.13 38.03 26.44
N ILE A 727 5.71 37.10 27.29
CA ILE A 727 5.87 35.66 27.11
C ILE A 727 5.04 35.17 25.90
N ILE A 728 3.80 35.65 25.73
CA ILE A 728 2.96 35.33 24.56
C ILE A 728 3.61 35.89 23.28
N CYS A 729 4.14 37.11 23.28
CA CYS A 729 4.89 37.67 22.17
C CYS A 729 6.18 36.91 21.89
N GLN A 730 6.92 36.48 22.91
CA GLN A 730 8.11 35.65 22.78
C GLN A 730 7.76 34.25 22.28
N LEU A 731 6.68 33.64 22.73
CA LEU A 731 6.17 32.35 22.23
C LEU A 731 5.77 32.45 20.74
N HIS A 732 5.12 33.56 20.36
CA HIS A 732 4.75 33.81 18.96
C HIS A 732 5.97 33.99 18.05
N ILE A 733 6.98 34.71 18.53
CA ILE A 733 8.28 34.87 17.86
C ILE A 733 8.97 33.50 17.72
N CYS A 734 8.97 32.68 18.77
CA CYS A 734 9.54 31.32 18.74
C CYS A 734 8.83 30.41 17.73
N ILE A 735 7.51 30.41 17.67
CA ILE A 735 6.75 29.60 16.72
C ILE A 735 7.05 30.03 15.28
N LYS A 736 7.06 31.33 15.01
CA LYS A 736 7.39 31.88 13.70
C LYS A 736 8.81 31.51 13.26
N PHE A 737 9.73 31.56 14.20
CA PHE A 737 11.13 31.21 14.03
C PHE A 737 11.29 29.71 13.66
N VAL A 738 10.70 28.83 14.44
CA VAL A 738 10.74 27.37 14.19
C VAL A 738 10.14 27.02 12.83
N ARG A 739 9.02 27.65 12.46
CA ARG A 739 8.40 27.45 11.13
C ARG A 739 9.31 27.94 10.01
N MET A 740 9.95 29.10 10.17
CA MET A 740 10.89 29.63 9.17
C MET A 740 12.07 28.68 8.99
N LEU A 741 12.61 28.15 10.06
CA LEU A 741 13.71 27.20 10.05
C LEU A 741 13.31 25.86 9.38
N ILE A 742 12.13 25.33 9.71
CA ILE A 742 11.57 24.14 9.05
C ILE A 742 11.45 24.37 7.54
N GLY A 743 10.91 25.53 7.14
CA GLY A 743 10.79 25.91 5.75
C GLY A 743 12.13 25.94 5.03
N LEU A 744 13.11 26.64 5.59
CA LEU A 744 14.46 26.70 5.03
C LEU A 744 15.16 25.35 4.91
N ALA A 745 15.05 24.50 5.94
CA ALA A 745 15.61 23.15 5.89
C ALA A 745 15.00 22.32 4.77
N ARG A 746 13.71 22.50 4.50
CA ARG A 746 13.02 21.83 3.40
C ARG A 746 13.39 22.39 2.03
N ASP A 747 13.52 23.70 1.92
CA ASP A 747 13.97 24.39 0.70
C ASP A 747 15.35 23.92 0.29
N LEU A 748 16.31 24.01 1.24
CA LEU A 748 17.68 23.56 1.03
C LEU A 748 17.78 22.09 0.69
N ARG A 749 16.94 21.25 1.29
CA ARG A 749 16.91 19.85 0.95
C ARG A 749 16.47 19.62 -0.49
N GLY A 750 15.50 20.38 -1.00
CA GLY A 750 15.09 20.34 -2.40
C GLY A 750 16.21 20.78 -3.33
N ILE A 751 16.90 21.85 -3.00
CA ILE A 751 18.06 22.37 -3.73
C ILE A 751 19.19 21.34 -3.73
N ALA A 752 19.58 20.85 -2.56
CA ALA A 752 20.63 19.84 -2.43
C ALA A 752 20.31 18.54 -3.18
N PHE A 753 19.04 18.16 -3.24
CA PHE A 753 18.62 16.98 -4.01
C PHE A 753 18.82 17.16 -5.50
N ALA A 754 18.53 18.32 -6.06
CA ALA A 754 18.57 18.58 -7.48
C ALA A 754 19.97 18.90 -8.03
N LEU A 755 20.87 19.46 -7.18
CA LEU A 755 22.25 19.72 -7.57
C LEU A 755 23.03 18.42 -7.74
N ASN A 756 23.30 18.02 -8.97
CA ASN A 756 23.87 16.71 -9.32
C ASN A 756 25.25 16.77 -9.95
N THR A 757 25.84 17.97 -10.11
CA THR A 757 27.20 18.17 -10.60
C THR A 757 28.13 18.61 -9.47
N LYS A 758 29.43 18.33 -9.64
CA LYS A 758 30.48 18.75 -8.70
C LYS A 758 30.47 20.26 -8.49
N THR A 759 30.46 21.03 -9.59
CA THR A 759 30.52 22.50 -9.55
C THR A 759 29.31 23.08 -8.81
N SER A 760 28.10 22.69 -9.19
CA SER A 760 26.90 23.21 -8.55
C SER A 760 26.80 22.85 -7.06
N TYR A 761 27.27 21.64 -6.69
CA TYR A 761 27.32 21.26 -5.29
C TYR A 761 28.37 22.05 -4.48
N THR A 762 29.53 22.35 -5.10
CA THR A 762 30.55 23.18 -4.49
C THR A 762 29.98 24.58 -4.19
N MET A 763 29.29 25.20 -5.13
CA MET A 763 28.60 26.48 -4.93
C MET A 763 27.66 26.44 -3.71
N LEU A 764 26.85 25.37 -3.59
CA LEU A 764 25.96 25.20 -2.42
C LEU A 764 26.76 25.07 -1.12
N PHE A 765 27.83 24.28 -1.13
CA PHE A 765 28.63 24.07 0.08
C PHE A 765 29.31 25.35 0.51
N ASP A 766 29.94 26.11 -0.40
CA ASP A 766 30.59 27.38 -0.14
C ASP A 766 29.59 28.45 0.33
N TRP A 767 28.35 28.41 -0.16
CA TRP A 767 27.27 29.28 0.29
C TRP A 767 26.82 28.96 1.74
N ILE A 768 26.68 27.68 2.10
CA ILE A 768 26.15 27.28 3.41
C ILE A 768 27.22 27.24 4.50
N TYR A 769 28.48 26.93 4.14
CA TYR A 769 29.62 26.84 5.03
C TYR A 769 30.50 28.07 4.89
N PRO A 770 31.01 28.66 5.99
CA PRO A 770 30.78 28.27 7.40
C PRO A 770 29.56 28.94 8.05
N SER A 771 28.86 29.85 7.34
CA SER A 771 27.99 30.85 7.97
C SER A 771 26.67 30.29 8.50
N TYR A 772 26.04 29.39 7.78
CA TYR A 772 24.64 28.96 8.07
C TYR A 772 24.54 27.61 8.77
N LEU A 773 25.50 26.71 8.63
CA LEU A 773 25.53 25.43 9.32
C LEU A 773 25.47 25.52 10.84
N PRO A 774 26.19 26.48 11.50
CA PRO A 774 26.09 26.65 12.95
C PRO A 774 24.66 27.00 13.42
N ILE A 775 23.90 27.76 12.63
CA ILE A 775 22.51 28.11 12.95
C ILE A 775 21.65 26.82 12.99
N LEU A 776 21.82 25.95 12.00
CA LEU A 776 21.10 24.67 11.95
C LEU A 776 21.51 23.73 13.10
N GLN A 777 22.78 23.71 13.46
CA GLN A 777 23.30 22.92 14.56
C GLN A 777 22.73 23.38 15.90
N THR A 778 22.72 24.68 16.16
CA THR A 778 22.14 25.28 17.36
C THR A 778 20.63 24.99 17.43
N ALA A 779 19.94 24.99 16.29
CA ALA A 779 18.55 24.62 16.23
C ALA A 779 18.30 23.14 16.64
N VAL A 780 19.13 22.20 16.23
CA VAL A 780 19.04 20.80 16.66
C VAL A 780 19.32 20.68 18.16
N GLU A 781 20.25 21.45 18.70
CA GLU A 781 20.56 21.47 20.13
C GLU A 781 19.37 21.95 20.97
N LEU A 782 18.72 23.04 20.55
CA LEU A 782 17.65 23.69 21.31
C LEU A 782 16.30 22.96 21.16
N TRP A 783 15.97 22.45 19.96
CA TRP A 783 14.66 21.82 19.67
C TRP A 783 14.74 20.31 19.44
N TYR A 784 15.68 19.62 20.09
CA TYR A 784 15.80 18.15 19.95
C TYR A 784 14.54 17.38 20.35
N ARG A 785 13.69 17.95 21.22
CA ARG A 785 12.40 17.39 21.62
C ARG A 785 11.27 17.64 20.62
N GLU A 786 11.53 18.44 19.58
CA GLU A 786 10.55 18.82 18.55
C GLU A 786 10.90 18.17 17.20
N PRO A 787 10.38 16.96 16.91
CA PRO A 787 10.69 16.28 15.66
C PRO A 787 10.24 17.05 14.42
N ALA A 788 9.26 17.94 14.55
CA ALA A 788 8.84 18.81 13.46
C ALA A 788 9.96 19.73 12.97
N CYS A 789 10.84 20.16 13.87
CA CYS A 789 12.00 21.00 13.59
C CYS A 789 13.24 20.17 13.25
N THR A 790 13.61 19.22 14.11
CA THR A 790 14.87 18.47 13.97
C THR A 790 14.88 17.53 12.78
N THR A 791 13.76 16.87 12.48
CA THR A 791 13.68 15.92 11.34
C THR A 791 14.00 16.57 9.99
N PRO A 792 13.47 17.74 9.61
CA PRO A 792 13.86 18.42 8.38
C PRO A 792 15.35 18.77 8.31
N ILE A 793 15.94 19.23 9.40
CA ILE A 793 17.37 19.60 9.46
C ILE A 793 18.25 18.35 9.31
N LEU A 794 17.96 17.28 10.05
CA LEU A 794 18.72 16.03 9.93
C LEU A 794 18.58 15.40 8.53
N LYS A 795 17.39 15.50 7.90
CA LYS A 795 17.19 15.04 6.52
C LYS A 795 17.93 15.90 5.50
N LEU A 796 18.06 17.21 5.73
CA LEU A 796 18.89 18.08 4.91
C LEU A 796 20.36 17.63 5.00
N MET A 797 20.87 17.42 6.20
CA MET A 797 22.25 16.95 6.39
C MET A 797 22.47 15.59 5.72
N ALA A 798 21.53 14.64 5.90
CA ALA A 798 21.61 13.35 5.25
C ALA A 798 21.61 13.46 3.71
N GLU A 799 20.84 14.39 3.13
CA GLU A 799 20.84 14.65 1.69
C GLU A 799 22.18 15.27 1.22
N MET A 800 22.73 16.20 1.97
CA MET A 800 24.04 16.82 1.66
C MET A 800 25.18 15.79 1.66
N MET A 801 25.09 14.76 2.51
CA MET A 801 26.09 13.68 2.61
C MET A 801 26.02 12.65 1.47
N GLN A 802 24.97 12.67 0.64
CA GLN A 802 24.81 11.70 -0.44
C GLN A 802 25.61 12.05 -1.68
N ASN A 803 26.54 11.17 -2.08
CA ASN A 803 27.37 11.33 -3.28
C ASN A 803 26.65 10.86 -4.55
N ARG A 804 25.48 11.47 -4.86
CA ARG A 804 24.75 11.18 -6.10
C ARG A 804 25.55 11.67 -7.29
N SER A 805 25.58 10.89 -8.35
CA SER A 805 26.28 11.25 -9.60
C SER A 805 27.72 11.72 -9.38
N GLN A 806 28.36 11.25 -8.30
CA GLN A 806 29.74 11.62 -7.92
C GLN A 806 29.95 13.13 -7.65
N ARG A 807 28.88 13.85 -7.27
CA ARG A 807 28.90 15.30 -7.03
C ARG A 807 29.81 15.74 -5.87
N LEU A 808 30.13 14.81 -4.96
CA LEU A 808 31.03 15.05 -3.83
C LEU A 808 32.48 14.62 -4.11
N ASN A 809 32.82 14.23 -5.32
CA ASN A 809 34.20 13.92 -5.70
C ASN A 809 34.97 15.23 -5.91
N PHE A 810 35.23 15.95 -4.79
CA PHE A 810 36.00 17.17 -4.78
C PHE A 810 37.41 16.95 -5.30
N ASP A 811 38.08 18.02 -5.70
CA ASP A 811 39.50 17.94 -6.08
C ASP A 811 40.35 17.49 -4.90
N VAL A 812 41.44 16.80 -5.18
CA VAL A 812 42.35 16.25 -4.17
C VAL A 812 42.89 17.35 -3.21
N SER A 813 43.02 18.58 -3.71
CA SER A 813 43.45 19.74 -2.95
C SER A 813 42.34 20.42 -2.15
N SER A 814 41.06 20.06 -2.42
CA SER A 814 39.93 20.71 -1.73
C SER A 814 39.66 20.06 -0.36
N PRO A 815 39.53 20.87 0.68
CA PRO A 815 39.17 20.38 2.01
C PRO A 815 37.67 20.09 2.18
N ASN A 816 36.83 20.39 1.15
CA ASN A 816 35.38 20.44 1.29
C ASN A 816 34.78 19.10 1.78
N GLY A 817 35.29 17.95 1.33
CA GLY A 817 34.81 16.64 1.82
C GLY A 817 35.06 16.45 3.32
N ILE A 818 36.23 16.88 3.81
CA ILE A 818 36.59 16.82 5.23
C ILE A 818 35.74 17.79 6.04
N LEU A 819 35.57 19.01 5.56
CA LEU A 819 34.80 20.06 6.24
C LEU A 819 33.32 19.67 6.31
N LEU A 820 32.75 19.13 5.23
CA LEU A 820 31.39 18.63 5.21
C LEU A 820 31.19 17.51 6.24
N PHE A 821 32.12 16.55 6.29
CA PHE A 821 32.06 15.45 7.27
C PHE A 821 32.19 15.97 8.72
N ARG A 822 33.03 16.94 8.97
CA ARG A 822 33.15 17.57 10.30
C ARG A 822 31.84 18.19 10.75
N GLU A 823 31.17 18.94 9.89
CA GLU A 823 29.89 19.56 10.23
C GLU A 823 28.79 18.52 10.44
N ALA A 824 28.76 17.49 9.60
CA ALA A 824 27.84 16.36 9.78
C ALA A 824 28.12 15.60 11.10
N SER A 825 29.39 15.37 11.41
CA SER A 825 29.80 14.74 12.68
C SER A 825 29.34 15.57 13.90
N LYS A 826 29.53 16.89 13.89
CA LYS A 826 29.05 17.79 14.93
C LYS A 826 27.53 17.68 15.08
N MET A 827 26.77 17.70 13.96
CA MET A 827 25.33 17.63 13.97
C MET A 827 24.83 16.29 14.57
N ILE A 828 25.41 15.17 14.15
CA ILE A 828 25.06 13.83 14.64
C ILE A 828 25.40 13.68 16.11
N CYS A 829 26.57 14.15 16.54
CA CYS A 829 26.99 14.13 17.95
C CYS A 829 26.07 14.98 18.82
N THR A 830 25.74 16.19 18.39
CA THR A 830 24.85 17.11 19.11
C THR A 830 23.48 16.45 19.28
N TYR A 831 22.89 15.96 18.18
CA TYR A 831 21.61 15.28 18.24
C TYR A 831 21.66 14.03 19.13
N GLY A 832 22.67 13.17 18.94
CA GLY A 832 22.83 11.94 19.71
C GLY A 832 22.96 12.19 21.21
N ASN A 833 23.77 13.16 21.62
CA ASN A 833 23.91 13.50 23.03
C ASN A 833 22.64 14.05 23.63
N GLN A 834 21.92 14.91 22.93
CA GLN A 834 20.66 15.48 23.39
C GLN A 834 19.55 14.43 23.47
N ILE A 835 19.41 13.55 22.46
CA ILE A 835 18.36 12.55 22.42
C ILE A 835 18.54 11.46 23.47
N LEU A 836 19.78 11.16 23.83
CA LEU A 836 20.10 10.22 24.89
C LEU A 836 19.80 10.77 26.30
N SER A 837 19.69 12.08 26.44
CA SER A 837 19.28 12.72 27.70
C SER A 837 17.77 12.60 27.96
N LEU A 838 16.98 12.17 26.95
CA LEU A 838 15.57 11.88 27.14
C LEU A 838 15.42 10.64 28.03
N GLY A 839 14.61 10.76 29.09
CA GLY A 839 14.29 9.62 29.95
C GLY A 839 13.49 8.53 29.24
N THR A 840 12.85 7.67 30.02
CA THR A 840 11.97 6.62 29.47
C THR A 840 10.78 7.25 28.74
N LEU A 841 10.63 6.89 27.48
CA LEU A 841 9.53 7.32 26.60
C LEU A 841 8.43 6.25 26.55
N SER A 842 7.18 6.67 26.36
CA SER A 842 6.07 5.74 26.09
C SER A 842 6.25 5.08 24.71
N LYS A 843 5.66 3.91 24.50
CA LYS A 843 5.77 3.17 23.24
C LYS A 843 5.38 4.01 22.02
N ASP A 844 4.35 4.84 22.14
CA ASP A 844 3.86 5.69 21.04
C ASP A 844 4.81 6.85 20.72
N GLN A 845 5.61 7.28 21.68
CA GLN A 845 6.53 8.42 21.56
C GLN A 845 7.95 8.00 21.16
N VAL A 846 8.36 6.76 21.41
CA VAL A 846 9.73 6.29 21.16
C VAL A 846 10.15 6.51 19.71
N TYR A 847 9.32 6.09 18.74
CA TYR A 847 9.67 6.24 17.34
C TYR A 847 9.71 7.71 16.88
N PRO A 848 8.64 8.51 17.04
CA PRO A 848 8.66 9.89 16.55
C PRO A 848 9.71 10.77 17.23
N LEU A 849 9.94 10.65 18.54
CA LEU A 849 10.85 11.52 19.29
C LEU A 849 12.30 11.07 19.24
N LYS A 850 12.59 9.77 19.09
CA LYS A 850 13.95 9.22 19.23
C LYS A 850 14.39 8.41 18.01
N LEU A 851 13.71 7.29 17.71
CA LEU A 851 14.20 6.30 16.76
C LEU A 851 14.23 6.82 15.31
N LYS A 852 13.30 7.68 14.95
CA LYS A 852 13.24 8.30 13.62
C LYS A 852 14.48 9.19 13.36
N GLY A 853 14.89 10.01 14.32
CA GLY A 853 16.07 10.83 14.18
C GLY A 853 17.35 10.00 14.16
N ILE A 854 17.45 8.97 15.02
CA ILE A 854 18.56 8.00 15.01
C ILE A 854 18.67 7.33 13.63
N SER A 855 17.57 6.89 13.05
CA SER A 855 17.54 6.32 11.70
C SER A 855 18.10 7.26 10.63
N ILE A 856 17.78 8.55 10.71
CA ILE A 856 18.31 9.56 9.78
C ILE A 856 19.82 9.78 9.99
N CYS A 857 20.27 9.83 11.24
CA CYS A 857 21.70 9.92 11.57
C CYS A 857 22.48 8.72 11.03
N TYR A 858 21.93 7.50 11.15
CA TYR A 858 22.56 6.31 10.57
C TYR A 858 22.65 6.39 9.05
N SER A 859 21.60 6.85 8.39
CA SER A 859 21.61 7.04 6.93
C SER A 859 22.63 8.09 6.50
N ALA A 860 22.76 9.20 7.23
CA ALA A 860 23.75 10.23 6.97
C ALA A 860 25.18 9.71 7.15
N LEU A 861 25.43 9.02 8.25
CA LEU A 861 26.75 8.43 8.54
C LEU A 861 27.14 7.38 7.49
N LYS A 862 26.22 6.49 7.14
CA LYS A 862 26.42 5.50 6.07
C LYS A 862 26.78 6.18 4.74
N SER A 863 26.07 7.23 4.37
CA SER A 863 26.33 7.96 3.11
C SER A 863 27.72 8.60 3.09
N ALA A 864 28.22 9.06 4.22
CA ALA A 864 29.57 9.57 4.36
C ALA A 864 30.63 8.48 4.25
N LEU A 865 30.44 7.37 4.99
CA LEU A 865 31.43 6.28 5.06
C LEU A 865 31.59 5.55 3.73
N CYS A 866 30.47 5.31 3.01
CA CYS A 866 30.47 4.63 1.72
C CYS A 866 30.59 5.59 0.52
N GLY A 867 30.68 6.91 0.75
CA GLY A 867 30.61 7.92 -0.32
C GLY A 867 31.89 8.11 -1.12
N ASN A 868 33.01 7.58 -0.66
CA ASN A 868 34.34 7.69 -1.28
C ASN A 868 34.81 9.13 -1.56
N TYR A 869 34.36 10.12 -0.78
CA TYR A 869 34.76 11.51 -0.93
C TYR A 869 35.45 12.08 0.31
N VAL A 870 35.56 11.29 1.39
CA VAL A 870 36.20 11.65 2.63
C VAL A 870 37.45 10.80 2.86
N SER A 871 38.60 11.43 3.03
CA SER A 871 39.83 10.74 3.40
C SER A 871 39.94 10.63 4.94
N PHE A 872 39.36 9.59 5.52
CA PHE A 872 39.28 9.42 6.99
C PHE A 872 40.61 9.34 7.69
N GLY A 873 41.67 8.88 7.02
CA GLY A 873 43.02 8.88 7.56
C GLY A 873 43.53 10.26 7.97
N VAL A 874 43.02 11.33 7.34
CA VAL A 874 43.43 12.73 7.63
C VAL A 874 43.03 13.11 9.06
N PHE A 875 41.88 12.67 9.56
CA PHE A 875 41.46 12.97 10.94
C PHE A 875 42.47 12.47 11.96
N LYS A 876 42.92 11.23 11.79
CA LYS A 876 43.95 10.66 12.67
C LYS A 876 45.29 11.36 12.53
N LEU A 877 45.69 11.71 11.29
CA LEU A 877 46.98 12.36 11.00
C LEU A 877 47.10 13.73 11.67
N TYR A 878 46.00 14.51 11.68
CA TYR A 878 45.99 15.86 12.27
C TYR A 878 45.42 15.90 13.69
N GLY A 879 45.18 14.75 14.32
CA GLY A 879 44.64 14.70 15.68
C GLY A 879 43.22 15.24 15.81
N ASP A 880 42.44 15.19 14.73
CA ASP A 880 41.05 15.63 14.71
C ASP A 880 40.13 14.50 15.16
N ASN A 881 39.42 14.69 16.27
CA ASN A 881 38.60 13.67 16.92
C ASN A 881 37.16 13.55 16.35
N HIS A 882 36.76 14.31 15.32
CA HIS A 882 35.40 14.32 14.82
C HIS A 882 34.97 12.96 14.30
N PHE A 883 35.87 12.22 13.66
CA PHE A 883 35.58 10.86 13.17
C PHE A 883 35.35 9.89 14.34
N ASP A 884 36.25 9.91 15.34
CA ASP A 884 36.09 9.04 16.52
C ASP A 884 34.84 9.40 17.34
N ASN A 885 34.57 10.70 17.49
CA ASN A 885 33.39 11.18 18.22
C ASN A 885 32.05 10.71 17.57
N VAL A 886 31.97 10.78 16.26
CA VAL A 886 30.73 10.35 15.57
C VAL A 886 30.52 8.83 15.65
N LEU A 887 31.60 8.05 15.61
CA LEU A 887 31.53 6.60 15.79
C LEU A 887 31.15 6.23 17.24
N GLN A 888 31.65 6.96 18.22
CA GLN A 888 31.22 6.79 19.62
C GLN A 888 29.77 7.22 19.83
N ALA A 889 29.31 8.30 19.17
CA ALA A 889 27.91 8.70 19.20
C ALA A 889 27.00 7.63 18.57
N PHE A 890 27.45 7.01 17.46
CA PHE A 890 26.78 5.86 16.87
C PHE A 890 26.60 4.70 17.86
N VAL A 891 27.67 4.31 18.55
CA VAL A 891 27.60 3.22 19.55
C VAL A 891 26.64 3.58 20.69
N LYS A 892 26.71 4.80 21.21
CA LYS A 892 25.79 5.24 22.29
C LYS A 892 24.32 5.21 21.84
N MET A 893 24.04 5.71 20.64
CA MET A 893 22.69 5.63 20.06
C MET A 893 22.25 4.18 19.86
N LEU A 894 23.14 3.31 19.37
CA LEU A 894 22.85 1.89 19.15
C LEU A 894 22.46 1.18 20.44
N LEU A 895 23.23 1.34 21.50
CA LEU A 895 22.96 0.73 22.82
C LEU A 895 21.66 1.25 23.46
N SER A 896 21.17 2.38 23.03
CA SER A 896 19.91 2.99 23.49
C SER A 896 18.67 2.46 22.76
N VAL A 897 18.84 1.64 21.72
CA VAL A 897 17.79 1.02 20.92
C VAL A 897 17.61 -0.45 21.33
N SER A 898 16.40 -0.94 21.48
CA SER A 898 16.17 -2.35 21.75
C SER A 898 16.21 -3.18 20.46
N HIS A 899 16.56 -4.45 20.54
CA HIS A 899 16.52 -5.37 19.39
C HIS A 899 15.09 -5.46 18.81
N SER A 900 14.08 -5.46 19.67
CA SER A 900 12.68 -5.46 19.23
C SER A 900 12.33 -4.21 18.40
N ASP A 901 12.87 -3.02 18.76
CA ASP A 901 12.66 -1.80 17.98
C ASP A 901 13.37 -1.85 16.62
N LEU A 902 14.56 -2.45 16.56
CA LEU A 902 15.26 -2.67 15.29
C LEU A 902 14.44 -3.52 14.32
N LEU A 903 13.72 -4.52 14.81
CA LEU A 903 12.89 -5.38 13.98
C LEU A 903 11.53 -4.77 13.66
N GLN A 904 10.93 -4.06 14.62
CA GLN A 904 9.58 -3.47 14.48
C GLN A 904 9.56 -2.29 13.50
N TYR A 905 10.60 -1.44 13.52
CA TYR A 905 10.61 -0.20 12.74
C TYR A 905 11.45 -0.33 11.47
N ARG A 906 10.78 -0.61 10.36
CA ARG A 906 11.39 -0.82 9.03
C ARG A 906 12.46 0.21 8.65
N LYS A 907 12.19 1.51 8.85
CA LYS A 907 13.16 2.56 8.49
C LYS A 907 14.43 2.53 9.33
N LEU A 908 14.31 2.10 10.58
CA LEU A 908 15.46 1.95 11.46
C LEU A 908 16.34 0.77 11.03
N SER A 909 15.73 -0.39 10.72
CA SER A 909 16.45 -1.54 10.17
C SER A 909 17.16 -1.20 8.85
N GLN A 910 16.45 -0.55 7.93
CA GLN A 910 16.98 -0.15 6.62
C GLN A 910 18.13 0.87 6.69
N SER A 911 18.25 1.60 7.79
CA SER A 911 19.39 2.51 8.00
C SER A 911 20.53 1.86 8.78
N TYR A 912 20.21 0.96 9.71
CA TYR A 912 21.18 0.32 10.59
C TYR A 912 22.01 -0.77 9.89
N TYR A 913 21.37 -1.75 9.26
CA TYR A 913 22.12 -2.89 8.68
C TYR A 913 23.05 -2.47 7.55
N PRO A 914 22.70 -1.57 6.61
CA PRO A 914 23.67 -1.10 5.61
C PRO A 914 24.81 -0.25 6.19
N LEU A 915 24.58 0.43 7.32
CA LEU A 915 25.66 1.12 8.03
C LEU A 915 26.61 0.11 8.68
N LEU A 916 26.07 -0.94 9.31
CA LEU A 916 26.86 -2.00 9.92
C LEU A 916 27.69 -2.75 8.88
N GLU A 917 27.11 -3.03 7.72
CA GLU A 917 27.82 -3.61 6.57
C GLU A 917 28.99 -2.75 6.14
N CYS A 918 28.78 -1.46 5.95
CA CYS A 918 29.84 -0.51 5.59
C CYS A 918 30.96 -0.47 6.65
N LEU A 919 30.61 -0.45 7.93
CA LEU A 919 31.58 -0.47 9.02
C LEU A 919 32.40 -1.78 9.04
N ALA A 920 31.75 -2.93 8.72
CA ALA A 920 32.43 -4.21 8.66
C ALA A 920 33.36 -4.33 7.44
N GLN A 921 33.00 -3.78 6.30
CA GLN A 921 33.79 -3.83 5.08
C GLN A 921 34.96 -2.84 5.08
N ASP A 922 34.70 -1.60 5.43
CA ASP A 922 35.65 -0.49 5.22
C ASP A 922 36.34 -0.01 6.52
N HIS A 923 35.76 -0.30 7.67
CA HIS A 923 36.20 0.20 8.98
C HIS A 923 36.29 -0.91 10.03
N ILE A 924 36.75 -2.11 9.64
CA ILE A 924 36.84 -3.28 10.51
C ILE A 924 37.67 -3.03 11.77
N SER A 925 38.71 -2.19 11.69
CA SER A 925 39.54 -1.80 12.84
C SER A 925 38.72 -1.10 13.95
N PHE A 926 37.70 -0.35 13.60
CA PHE A 926 36.78 0.22 14.57
C PHE A 926 35.96 -0.88 15.26
N ILE A 927 35.37 -1.81 14.49
CA ILE A 927 34.58 -2.90 15.06
C ILE A 927 35.39 -3.77 16.00
N THR A 928 36.64 -4.09 15.62
CA THR A 928 37.53 -4.92 16.47
C THR A 928 38.02 -4.21 17.73
N SER A 929 37.96 -2.86 17.77
CA SER A 929 38.30 -2.06 18.96
C SER A 929 37.14 -1.89 19.95
N LEU A 930 35.91 -2.33 19.58
CA LEU A 930 34.72 -2.19 20.43
C LEU A 930 34.78 -3.10 21.65
N GLU A 931 34.15 -2.63 22.72
CA GLU A 931 33.98 -3.43 23.92
C GLU A 931 33.11 -4.68 23.64
N PRO A 932 33.40 -5.82 24.30
CA PRO A 932 32.72 -7.08 24.02
C PRO A 932 31.19 -7.02 24.07
N HIS A 933 30.61 -6.22 24.97
CA HIS A 933 29.15 -6.08 25.07
C HIS A 933 28.52 -5.38 23.86
N VAL A 934 29.23 -4.41 23.25
CA VAL A 934 28.77 -3.72 22.02
C VAL A 934 28.82 -4.69 20.84
N LEU A 935 29.90 -5.46 20.72
CA LEU A 935 30.05 -6.46 19.68
C LEU A 935 28.98 -7.55 19.80
N MET A 936 28.71 -8.01 21.04
CA MET A 936 27.62 -8.97 21.28
C MET A 936 26.25 -8.40 20.90
N TYR A 937 25.99 -7.12 21.19
CA TYR A 937 24.74 -6.47 20.74
C TYR A 937 24.63 -6.51 19.22
N MET A 938 25.69 -6.16 18.48
CA MET A 938 25.68 -6.19 17.00
C MET A 938 25.46 -7.59 16.46
N LEU A 939 26.17 -8.61 16.99
CA LEU A 939 26.01 -9.99 16.57
C LEU A 939 24.61 -10.55 16.86
N THR A 940 24.05 -10.21 18.02
CA THR A 940 22.68 -10.59 18.37
C THR A 940 21.69 -9.94 17.43
N SER A 941 21.85 -8.65 17.11
CA SER A 941 20.97 -7.93 16.17
C SER A 941 21.00 -8.57 14.76
N ILE A 942 22.16 -9.03 14.29
CA ILE A 942 22.29 -9.75 13.01
C ILE A 942 21.56 -11.09 13.09
N SER A 943 21.78 -11.86 14.16
CA SER A 943 21.12 -13.17 14.36
C SER A 943 19.60 -13.04 14.37
N GLU A 944 19.07 -12.06 15.11
CA GLU A 944 17.63 -11.79 15.17
C GLU A 944 17.10 -11.27 13.83
N GLY A 945 17.84 -10.41 13.13
CA GLY A 945 17.49 -9.92 11.79
C GLY A 945 17.43 -11.04 10.75
N LEU A 946 18.34 -12.03 10.80
CA LEU A 946 18.36 -13.18 9.92
C LEU A 946 17.19 -14.14 10.17
N THR A 947 16.73 -14.21 11.41
CA THR A 947 15.60 -15.08 11.82
C THR A 947 14.25 -14.39 11.74
N ALA A 948 14.22 -13.08 11.51
CA ALA A 948 12.99 -12.33 11.41
C ALA A 948 12.12 -12.74 10.19
N LEU A 949 10.81 -12.83 10.42
CA LEU A 949 9.85 -13.32 9.44
C LEU A 949 9.50 -12.30 8.34
N GLU A 950 9.79 -11.03 8.56
CA GLU A 950 9.42 -9.96 7.65
C GLU A 950 10.49 -9.72 6.57
N GLY A 951 10.08 -9.69 5.30
CA GLY A 951 10.97 -9.58 4.12
C GLY A 951 11.86 -8.32 4.06
N HIS A 952 11.54 -7.27 4.82
CA HIS A 952 12.37 -6.06 4.87
C HIS A 952 13.58 -6.16 5.82
N THR A 953 13.64 -7.17 6.66
CA THR A 953 14.85 -7.54 7.39
C THR A 953 15.80 -8.43 6.58
N ALA A 954 15.43 -8.76 5.33
CA ALA A 954 16.26 -9.53 4.39
C ALA A 954 17.63 -8.87 4.06
N TYR A 955 17.82 -7.59 4.38
CA TYR A 955 19.14 -6.96 4.33
C TYR A 955 20.16 -7.64 5.26
N ALA A 956 19.70 -8.27 6.35
CA ALA A 956 20.57 -9.11 7.17
C ALA A 956 21.10 -10.36 6.41
N ARG A 957 20.45 -10.76 5.32
CA ARG A 957 20.92 -11.86 4.45
C ARG A 957 22.09 -11.44 3.56
N GLY A 958 22.22 -10.15 3.23
CA GLY A 958 23.37 -9.62 2.48
C GLY A 958 24.69 -9.66 3.27
N LEU A 959 24.63 -9.79 4.58
CA LEU A 959 25.80 -9.93 5.45
C LEU A 959 26.38 -11.36 5.47
N GLN A 960 25.77 -12.32 4.75
CA GLN A 960 26.29 -13.70 4.62
C GLN A 960 27.27 -13.86 3.44
N THR A 961 27.32 -12.91 2.51
CA THR A 961 28.31 -12.86 1.41
C THR A 961 29.49 -12.00 1.76
#